data_85aa61e01a4b7416c033530ae78d8d8f
#
_entry.id   85aa61e01a4b7416c033530ae78d8d8f
#
_cell.length_a   1.000
_cell.length_b   1.000
_cell.length_c   1.000
_cell.angle_alpha   90.00
_cell.angle_beta   90.00
_cell.angle_gamma   90.00
#
_symmetry.space_group_name_H-M   'P 1'
#
loop_
_entity.id
_entity.type
_entity.pdbx_description
1 polymer ?
#
loop_
_entity_poly.entity_id
_entity_poly.type
_entity_poly.pdbx_seq_one_letter_code
_entity_poly.pdbx_strand_id
1 'polypeptide(L)'
;VDYFARPSLSAIAGGIALGLSISPFANAESAADNTLQKGVLEEVLVTARKRSESMQDIPIAVTAISADSLRERGISNTSELTKSVPSLEIRKGQANQIYIRGIGERTGFARVDPTVGVYLDDLFLPRSDGQLLDTVDIASIQVLRGPQGTLFGKNTTGGAMVVSLQKPDAEPAAYVEAGVGNYAQRRLKAGVNWPIGDHFFTRAAINITKDDGYFENVATGQNNPTNDRQSLLLQTRWEASEHFSLDTQAFLGKIRENLSGINCSVPSQEALYIQGLWVAHPGDTDPANLRAFQENCDANSRERLGDLKSNQGPNPRLQKDLDTALLAATADWQISDTLSLKSVIGLRGEKEGPIQASDPDGGPALWSSYINTEDSDRRSYSFELQLNGSAFEQRLRYTAGLFAMQETNSENFTVSNSIRGIDSQTLAELALSQSPTRPVPGGTVPLVGFIGAPLVVSDFELENTTLAAFTQASFDINQQLELTLGYRITEEQRQSELSTTEADMAAIEQRLLGSGLFGNGTNIGVFGPGAGGFFPYLGPLGWRDDPVSIAAALFPDADGDALHDYPLDPNTRRKDIGDETFRQATPMVSLAYTLPDHWLDGELLNSALFYATWSRGFKSGFFEPRGVDGLQRINPEVVTNNEIGFKIDAFERSVRINGAFYHMDFDDQQLIAVGSDSAQNVVVVFGNAGQSEIRGAELELLWLPSSALQINASLSINNYRYIEFTELDLQSAIVGQEKFVDRSNETFPVSPDKSASLGVQYTWSGDIGIVTSRLDLSYKSDVFYGFDPASYAAFKDSPEKAGQPAYALLDGRLTWQNPAGDLSVSAWAKNITDERYRIGVVAVADSSGTYNQAWGEPRMFGLDLRQLF
;
A
#
# COMPACT_ATOMS: atom_id res chain seq x y z
N VAL A 1 -6.85 -19.63 -23.11
CA VAL A 1 -8.12 -19.32 -23.79
C VAL A 1 -8.31 -17.82 -23.69
N ASP A 2 -7.87 -17.11 -24.75
CA ASP A 2 -7.97 -15.66 -24.89
C ASP A 2 -9.43 -15.21 -24.99
N TYR A 3 -9.99 -14.69 -23.89
CA TYR A 3 -11.33 -14.11 -23.86
C TYR A 3 -11.40 -12.78 -23.10
N PHE A 4 -10.35 -11.95 -23.16
CA PHE A 4 -10.48 -10.54 -22.80
C PHE A 4 -9.92 -9.69 -23.94
N ALA A 5 -10.73 -9.53 -25.01
CA ALA A 5 -10.48 -8.48 -26.00
C ALA A 5 -10.59 -7.12 -25.29
N ARG A 6 -9.57 -6.28 -25.43
CA ARG A 6 -9.47 -4.92 -24.87
C ARG A 6 -10.63 -4.05 -25.36
N PRO A 7 -11.65 -3.69 -24.54
CA PRO A 7 -12.49 -2.56 -24.87
C PRO A 7 -11.74 -1.30 -24.48
N SER A 8 -11.42 -0.44 -25.45
CA SER A 8 -10.91 0.89 -25.15
C SER A 8 -12.03 1.68 -24.46
N LEU A 9 -11.79 2.16 -23.24
CA LEU A 9 -12.72 3.01 -22.46
C LEU A 9 -13.15 4.28 -23.25
N SER A 10 -12.39 4.70 -24.26
CA SER A 10 -12.75 5.78 -25.17
C SER A 10 -13.98 5.51 -26.04
N ALA A 11 -14.38 4.26 -26.25
CA ALA A 11 -15.58 3.91 -26.99
C ALA A 11 -16.86 3.93 -26.12
N ILE A 12 -16.73 3.81 -24.79
CA ILE A 12 -17.85 3.81 -23.85
C ILE A 12 -18.23 5.25 -23.45
N ALA A 13 -17.26 6.17 -23.35
CA ALA A 13 -17.50 7.58 -23.07
C ALA A 13 -18.28 8.29 -24.21
N GLY A 14 -18.16 7.83 -25.45
CA GLY A 14 -18.90 8.35 -26.59
C GLY A 14 -20.38 7.91 -26.66
N GLY A 15 -20.74 6.81 -26.02
CA GLY A 15 -22.10 6.26 -26.03
C GLY A 15 -23.04 6.89 -25.01
N ILE A 16 -22.51 7.45 -23.93
CA ILE A 16 -23.33 8.05 -22.84
C ILE A 16 -23.70 9.51 -23.17
N ALA A 17 -22.94 10.19 -24.03
CA ALA A 17 -23.21 11.60 -24.37
C ALA A 17 -24.40 11.83 -25.34
N LEU A 18 -24.98 10.79 -25.94
CA LEU A 18 -26.02 10.91 -26.96
C LEU A 18 -27.46 10.56 -26.48
N GLY A 19 -27.67 10.29 -25.19
CA GLY A 19 -28.97 9.88 -24.66
C GLY A 19 -29.63 10.82 -23.64
N LEU A 20 -28.98 11.90 -23.25
CA LEU A 20 -29.54 12.85 -22.26
C LEU A 20 -30.36 13.96 -22.96
N SER A 21 -31.52 13.59 -23.50
CA SER A 21 -32.62 14.53 -23.60
C SER A 21 -33.24 14.67 -22.21
N ILE A 22 -32.75 15.67 -21.48
CA ILE A 22 -33.26 16.06 -20.15
C ILE A 22 -34.69 16.56 -20.33
N SER A 23 -35.65 15.72 -20.04
CA SER A 23 -36.99 16.18 -19.68
C SER A 23 -36.91 16.80 -18.28
N PRO A 24 -37.50 17.95 -18.00
CA PRO A 24 -37.48 18.52 -16.67
C PRO A 24 -38.23 17.55 -15.74
N PHE A 25 -37.52 16.92 -14.84
CA PHE A 25 -38.16 16.18 -13.73
C PHE A 25 -38.88 17.19 -12.89
N ALA A 26 -40.16 16.90 -12.68
CA ALA A 26 -41.03 17.63 -11.77
C ALA A 26 -40.37 17.61 -10.38
N ASN A 27 -40.29 18.77 -9.76
CA ASN A 27 -39.81 18.95 -8.38
C ASN A 27 -40.46 17.89 -7.46
N ALA A 28 -39.69 16.87 -7.11
CA ALA A 28 -39.93 16.16 -5.87
C ALA A 28 -39.45 17.13 -4.78
N GLU A 29 -40.35 17.74 -4.07
CA GLU A 29 -40.10 18.36 -2.78
C GLU A 29 -39.63 17.25 -1.83
N SER A 30 -38.33 16.96 -1.88
CA SER A 30 -37.66 16.46 -0.71
C SER A 30 -37.53 17.66 0.23
N ALA A 31 -38.58 17.89 1.00
CA ALA A 31 -38.47 18.62 2.23
C ALA A 31 -37.51 17.80 3.11
N ALA A 32 -36.21 18.05 2.95
CA ALA A 32 -35.27 17.83 4.02
C ALA A 32 -35.78 18.70 5.17
N ASP A 33 -36.47 18.06 6.10
CA ASP A 33 -36.77 18.62 7.40
C ASP A 33 -35.43 18.77 8.14
N ASN A 34 -34.65 19.76 7.69
CA ASN A 34 -33.45 20.26 8.34
C ASN A 34 -33.85 21.11 9.56
N THR A 35 -34.68 20.56 10.41
CA THR A 35 -34.66 20.95 11.81
C THR A 35 -33.32 20.45 12.33
N LEU A 36 -32.35 21.36 12.41
CA LEU A 36 -31.09 21.16 13.13
C LEU A 36 -31.45 20.63 14.53
N GLN A 37 -31.51 19.31 14.66
CA GLN A 37 -31.68 18.67 15.96
C GLN A 37 -30.46 19.10 16.79
N LYS A 38 -30.69 19.58 17.97
CA LYS A 38 -29.66 20.01 18.92
C LYS A 38 -28.58 18.96 18.99
N GLY A 39 -27.41 19.28 18.44
CA GLY A 39 -26.13 18.60 18.66
C GLY A 39 -26.11 17.13 19.15
N VAL A 40 -27.00 16.28 18.64
CA VAL A 40 -27.08 14.87 19.02
C VAL A 40 -26.31 14.05 17.99
N LEU A 41 -25.37 13.26 18.44
CA LEU A 41 -24.61 12.35 17.59
C LEU A 41 -25.50 11.25 17.02
N GLU A 42 -25.43 11.07 15.71
CA GLU A 42 -26.13 10.00 15.02
C GLU A 42 -25.54 8.63 15.39
N GLU A 43 -26.39 7.62 15.33
CA GLU A 43 -25.97 6.23 15.43
C GLU A 43 -25.17 5.84 14.19
N VAL A 44 -23.99 5.27 14.40
CA VAL A 44 -23.13 4.78 13.32
C VAL A 44 -23.23 3.27 13.25
N LEU A 45 -23.81 2.77 12.17
CA LEU A 45 -23.88 1.34 11.91
C LEU A 45 -22.59 0.85 11.23
N VAL A 46 -22.11 -0.29 11.70
CA VAL A 46 -20.91 -0.95 11.18
C VAL A 46 -21.17 -2.42 10.89
N THR A 47 -20.38 -3.01 10.01
CA THR A 47 -20.43 -4.43 9.63
C THR A 47 -19.25 -5.23 10.17
N ALA A 48 -18.60 -4.72 11.21
CA ALA A 48 -17.39 -5.28 11.81
C ALA A 48 -17.51 -6.74 12.29
N ARG A 49 -18.73 -7.19 12.60
CA ARG A 49 -19.02 -8.59 12.95
C ARG A 49 -19.81 -9.34 11.85
N LYS A 50 -19.70 -8.89 10.59
CA LYS A 50 -20.43 -9.37 9.43
C LYS A 50 -21.96 -9.29 9.60
N ARG A 51 -22.40 -8.35 10.42
CA ARG A 51 -23.77 -7.94 10.69
C ARG A 51 -23.81 -6.43 10.85
N SER A 52 -24.95 -5.83 10.52
CA SER A 52 -25.18 -4.40 10.79
C SER A 52 -25.48 -4.22 12.28
N GLU A 53 -24.59 -3.57 13.00
CA GLU A 53 -24.68 -3.34 14.45
C GLU A 53 -24.22 -1.90 14.75
N SER A 54 -24.71 -1.34 15.87
CA SER A 54 -24.22 -0.04 16.32
C SER A 54 -22.74 -0.09 16.69
N MET A 55 -21.98 0.89 16.22
CA MET A 55 -20.55 0.99 16.54
C MET A 55 -20.32 1.07 18.06
N GLN A 56 -21.25 1.65 18.82
CA GLN A 56 -21.11 1.79 20.29
C GLN A 56 -21.38 0.48 21.05
N ASP A 57 -22.07 -0.47 20.42
CA ASP A 57 -22.48 -1.71 21.08
C ASP A 57 -21.52 -2.87 20.83
N ILE A 58 -20.54 -2.72 19.92
CA ILE A 58 -19.61 -3.79 19.61
C ILE A 58 -18.29 -3.67 20.37
N PRO A 59 -17.76 -4.77 20.98
CA PRO A 59 -16.52 -4.79 21.75
C PRO A 59 -15.27 -4.89 20.86
N ILE A 60 -15.11 -3.98 19.92
CA ILE A 60 -13.99 -3.93 18.95
C ILE A 60 -13.57 -2.47 18.77
N ALA A 61 -12.25 -2.23 18.70
CA ALA A 61 -11.71 -0.93 18.30
C ALA A 61 -11.95 -0.72 16.80
N VAL A 62 -12.88 0.17 16.46
CA VAL A 62 -13.26 0.48 15.06
C VAL A 62 -13.46 1.97 14.87
N THR A 63 -12.96 2.50 13.75
CA THR A 63 -13.27 3.84 13.24
C THR A 63 -14.11 3.69 11.99
N ALA A 64 -15.26 4.34 11.95
CA ALA A 64 -16.14 4.37 10.78
C ALA A 64 -16.26 5.80 10.26
N ILE A 65 -16.10 5.98 8.96
CA ILE A 65 -16.14 7.27 8.28
C ILE A 65 -17.18 7.18 7.15
N SER A 66 -18.25 7.97 7.24
CA SER A 66 -19.31 8.03 6.22
C SER A 66 -18.88 8.78 4.96
N ALA A 67 -19.63 8.63 3.88
CA ALA A 67 -19.44 9.37 2.62
C ALA A 67 -19.43 10.90 2.85
N ASP A 68 -20.32 11.39 3.70
CA ASP A 68 -20.39 12.81 4.01
C ASP A 68 -19.15 13.28 4.77
N SER A 69 -18.72 12.53 5.78
CA SER A 69 -17.50 12.81 6.52
C SER A 69 -16.24 12.77 5.63
N LEU A 70 -16.18 11.84 4.67
CA LEU A 70 -15.09 11.82 3.67
C LEU A 70 -15.07 13.12 2.83
N ARG A 71 -16.25 13.58 2.37
CA ARG A 71 -16.37 14.82 1.59
C ARG A 71 -16.03 16.06 2.40
N GLU A 72 -16.54 16.18 3.62
CA GLU A 72 -16.29 17.32 4.52
C GLU A 72 -14.80 17.46 4.84
N ARG A 73 -14.11 16.35 5.06
CA ARG A 73 -12.65 16.30 5.29
C ARG A 73 -11.83 16.44 4.01
N GLY A 74 -12.47 16.47 2.84
CA GLY A 74 -11.78 16.50 1.55
C GLY A 74 -10.94 15.26 1.24
N ILE A 75 -11.29 14.12 1.84
CA ILE A 75 -10.63 12.83 1.60
C ILE A 75 -11.04 12.32 0.22
N SER A 76 -10.12 12.34 -0.70
CA SER A 76 -10.34 11.98 -2.11
C SER A 76 -9.85 10.58 -2.47
N ASN A 77 -8.98 10.01 -1.65
CA ASN A 77 -8.45 8.66 -1.79
C ASN A 77 -8.21 8.04 -0.40
N THR A 78 -8.13 6.72 -0.35
CA THR A 78 -8.01 5.98 0.91
C THR A 78 -6.70 6.26 1.67
N SER A 79 -5.62 6.69 1.00
CA SER A 79 -4.36 6.99 1.68
C SER A 79 -4.43 8.22 2.59
N GLU A 80 -5.38 9.11 2.36
CA GLU A 80 -5.58 10.30 3.19
C GLU A 80 -6.21 10.00 4.56
N LEU A 81 -6.75 8.79 4.74
CA LEU A 81 -7.27 8.32 6.04
C LEU A 81 -6.21 8.35 7.15
N THR A 82 -4.92 8.26 6.78
CA THR A 82 -3.79 8.31 7.71
C THR A 82 -3.73 9.60 8.54
N LYS A 83 -4.41 10.66 8.08
CA LYS A 83 -4.46 11.95 8.77
C LYS A 83 -5.51 12.00 9.89
N SER A 84 -6.44 11.02 9.96
CA SER A 84 -7.59 11.08 10.85
C SER A 84 -7.90 9.79 11.59
N VAL A 85 -7.38 8.65 11.16
CA VAL A 85 -7.57 7.37 11.85
C VAL A 85 -6.34 7.06 12.70
N PRO A 86 -6.51 6.83 14.03
CA PRO A 86 -5.36 6.56 14.90
C PRO A 86 -4.68 5.25 14.50
N SER A 87 -3.36 5.22 14.62
CA SER A 87 -2.50 4.05 14.32
C SER A 87 -2.61 3.50 12.89
N LEU A 88 -3.19 4.25 11.95
CA LEU A 88 -3.26 3.88 10.52
C LEU A 88 -2.19 4.62 9.74
N GLU A 89 -1.37 3.87 9.00
CA GLU A 89 -0.44 4.39 8.01
C GLU A 89 -0.72 3.75 6.65
N ILE A 90 -0.82 4.57 5.60
CA ILE A 90 -0.95 4.10 4.23
C ILE A 90 0.10 4.81 3.39
N ARG A 91 0.98 4.05 2.77
CA ARG A 91 2.02 4.55 1.88
C ARG A 91 1.71 4.16 0.46
N LYS A 92 1.86 5.12 -0.45
CA LYS A 92 1.86 4.87 -1.89
C LYS A 92 3.30 4.70 -2.35
N GLY A 93 3.53 3.77 -3.27
CA GLY A 93 4.84 3.51 -3.83
C GLY A 93 4.73 2.45 -4.93
N GLN A 94 5.79 1.70 -5.15
CA GLN A 94 5.75 0.52 -6.03
C GLN A 94 4.62 -0.42 -5.60
N ALA A 95 4.47 -0.61 -4.27
CA ALA A 95 3.32 -1.26 -3.67
C ALA A 95 2.58 -0.31 -2.75
N ASN A 96 1.28 -0.48 -2.66
CA ASN A 96 0.46 0.16 -1.66
C ASN A 96 0.63 -0.59 -0.34
N GLN A 97 1.04 0.12 0.70
CA GLN A 97 1.35 -0.47 1.99
C GLN A 97 0.40 0.08 3.05
N ILE A 98 -0.36 -0.80 3.69
CA ILE A 98 -1.28 -0.44 4.77
C ILE A 98 -0.74 -1.00 6.08
N TYR A 99 -0.60 -0.12 7.07
CA TYR A 99 -0.16 -0.47 8.42
C TYR A 99 -1.25 -0.07 9.42
N ILE A 100 -1.59 -0.97 10.31
CA ILE A 100 -2.45 -0.69 11.46
C ILE A 100 -1.69 -1.10 12.72
N ARG A 101 -1.56 -0.19 13.69
CA ARG A 101 -0.79 -0.41 14.94
C ARG A 101 0.66 -0.83 14.67
N GLY A 102 1.27 -0.31 13.59
CA GLY A 102 2.64 -0.65 13.20
C GLY A 102 2.79 -1.98 12.45
N ILE A 103 1.70 -2.71 12.23
CA ILE A 103 1.70 -3.97 11.51
C ILE A 103 1.34 -3.71 10.07
N GLY A 104 2.26 -3.97 9.16
CA GLY A 104 2.11 -3.75 7.73
C GLY A 104 3.08 -4.59 6.92
N GLU A 105 2.82 -4.69 5.61
CA GLU A 105 3.71 -5.33 4.65
C GLU A 105 4.54 -4.26 3.94
N ARG A 106 5.84 -4.48 3.79
CA ARG A 106 6.79 -3.51 3.23
C ARG A 106 7.01 -3.65 1.74
N THR A 107 6.59 -4.76 1.17
CA THR A 107 6.77 -5.06 -0.25
C THR A 107 5.44 -5.19 -0.96
N GLY A 108 5.46 -5.15 -2.29
CA GLY A 108 4.33 -5.47 -3.13
C GLY A 108 4.49 -6.78 -3.88
N PHE A 109 5.51 -7.58 -3.51
CA PHE A 109 5.73 -8.85 -4.19
C PHE A 109 4.49 -9.72 -4.14
N ALA A 110 4.11 -10.24 -5.27
CA ALA A 110 2.91 -11.04 -5.40
C ALA A 110 2.93 -12.34 -4.59
N ARG A 111 4.11 -12.82 -4.20
CA ARG A 111 4.29 -13.98 -3.32
C ARG A 111 4.04 -13.69 -1.84
N VAL A 112 4.07 -12.41 -1.45
CA VAL A 112 3.92 -11.99 -0.05
C VAL A 112 2.51 -11.49 0.21
N ASP A 113 1.86 -12.03 1.23
CA ASP A 113 0.51 -11.61 1.61
C ASP A 113 0.52 -10.30 2.41
N PRO A 114 -0.50 -9.44 2.29
CA PRO A 114 -0.65 -8.29 3.16
C PRO A 114 -0.96 -8.71 4.61
N THR A 115 -0.74 -7.79 5.56
CA THR A 115 -1.05 -7.98 6.99
C THR A 115 -2.36 -7.31 7.40
N VAL A 116 -2.91 -6.48 6.52
CA VAL A 116 -4.21 -5.81 6.68
C VAL A 116 -5.14 -6.31 5.58
N GLY A 117 -6.24 -6.94 5.98
CA GLY A 117 -7.26 -7.39 5.04
C GLY A 117 -8.09 -6.22 4.52
N VAL A 118 -8.25 -6.11 3.20
CA VAL A 118 -9.13 -5.11 2.59
C VAL A 118 -10.32 -5.80 1.96
N TYR A 119 -11.50 -5.27 2.23
CA TYR A 119 -12.77 -5.80 1.76
C TYR A 119 -13.54 -4.71 1.02
N LEU A 120 -14.07 -5.03 -0.15
CA LEU A 120 -15.01 -4.20 -0.88
C LEU A 120 -16.40 -4.81 -0.69
N ASP A 121 -17.26 -4.14 0.07
CA ASP A 121 -18.43 -4.74 0.70
C ASP A 121 -18.01 -5.97 1.52
N ASP A 122 -18.42 -7.17 1.17
CA ASP A 122 -17.99 -8.41 1.82
C ASP A 122 -16.92 -9.17 1.03
N LEU A 123 -16.48 -8.66 -0.14
CA LEU A 123 -15.51 -9.32 -0.99
C LEU A 123 -14.07 -9.04 -0.52
N PHE A 124 -13.31 -10.09 -0.21
CA PHE A 124 -11.89 -9.99 0.16
C PHE A 124 -11.01 -9.64 -1.06
N LEU A 125 -10.11 -8.67 -0.89
CA LEU A 125 -9.09 -8.27 -1.88
C LEU A 125 -7.73 -8.82 -1.43
N PRO A 126 -7.20 -9.88 -2.05
CA PRO A 126 -6.12 -10.66 -1.45
C PRO A 126 -4.73 -10.02 -1.55
N ARG A 127 -4.50 -9.04 -2.43
CA ARG A 127 -3.19 -8.46 -2.68
C ARG A 127 -3.14 -6.97 -2.41
N SER A 128 -1.97 -6.47 -1.97
CA SER A 128 -1.76 -5.07 -1.61
C SER A 128 -1.97 -4.12 -2.80
N ASP A 129 -1.53 -4.53 -3.98
CA ASP A 129 -1.83 -3.79 -5.20
C ASP A 129 -3.31 -3.89 -5.55
N GLY A 130 -3.89 -2.79 -6.02
CA GLY A 130 -5.32 -2.69 -6.26
C GLY A 130 -6.21 -2.72 -5.01
N GLN A 131 -5.68 -2.76 -3.78
CA GLN A 131 -6.46 -2.60 -2.54
C GLN A 131 -6.85 -1.14 -2.28
N LEU A 132 -6.03 -0.19 -2.70
CA LEU A 132 -6.36 1.22 -2.58
C LEU A 132 -7.26 1.64 -3.73
N LEU A 133 -8.53 1.39 -3.55
CA LEU A 133 -9.57 1.82 -4.49
C LEU A 133 -9.67 3.35 -4.44
N ASP A 134 -9.83 3.95 -5.61
CA ASP A 134 -10.29 5.32 -5.66
C ASP A 134 -11.67 5.41 -5.04
N THR A 135 -11.98 6.52 -4.41
CA THR A 135 -13.26 6.75 -3.74
C THR A 135 -14.39 6.91 -4.76
N VAL A 136 -14.68 5.84 -5.53
CA VAL A 136 -15.83 5.79 -6.42
C VAL A 136 -17.02 5.33 -5.63
N ASP A 137 -17.96 6.25 -5.40
CA ASP A 137 -19.29 5.93 -4.88
C ASP A 137 -19.30 5.16 -3.54
N ILE A 138 -18.37 5.54 -2.64
CA ILE A 138 -18.23 4.95 -1.31
C ILE A 138 -19.36 5.44 -0.41
N ALA A 139 -20.00 4.50 0.33
CA ALA A 139 -20.95 4.78 1.40
C ALA A 139 -20.24 4.99 2.74
N SER A 140 -19.28 4.11 3.07
CA SER A 140 -18.50 4.21 4.30
C SER A 140 -17.17 3.46 4.18
N ILE A 141 -16.21 3.87 5.02
CA ILE A 141 -14.99 3.11 5.25
C ILE A 141 -14.91 2.80 6.73
N GLN A 142 -14.68 1.53 7.06
CA GLN A 142 -14.50 1.06 8.43
C GLN A 142 -13.07 0.52 8.58
N VAL A 143 -12.36 0.97 9.61
CA VAL A 143 -11.02 0.48 9.95
C VAL A 143 -11.11 -0.25 11.28
N LEU A 144 -11.01 -1.57 11.23
CA LEU A 144 -10.99 -2.46 12.38
C LEU A 144 -9.54 -2.66 12.81
N ARG A 145 -9.21 -2.30 14.04
CA ARG A 145 -7.84 -2.34 14.54
C ARG A 145 -7.60 -3.58 15.40
N GLY A 146 -6.39 -4.13 15.29
CA GLY A 146 -6.03 -5.42 15.92
C GLY A 146 -6.50 -6.63 15.13
N PRO A 147 -6.06 -7.84 15.51
CA PRO A 147 -6.28 -9.05 14.74
C PRO A 147 -7.75 -9.40 14.53
N GLN A 148 -8.12 -9.62 13.27
CA GLN A 148 -9.48 -9.96 12.85
C GLN A 148 -9.58 -11.39 12.27
N GLY A 149 -8.70 -12.29 12.75
CA GLY A 149 -8.56 -13.65 12.20
C GLY A 149 -9.81 -14.51 12.23
N THR A 150 -10.75 -14.30 13.15
CA THR A 150 -11.94 -15.13 13.33
C THR A 150 -12.96 -14.95 12.22
N LEU A 151 -13.43 -13.74 11.96
CA LEU A 151 -14.46 -13.47 10.95
C LEU A 151 -13.91 -13.13 9.57
N PHE A 152 -12.79 -12.39 9.55
CA PHE A 152 -12.17 -11.94 8.32
C PHE A 152 -11.09 -12.92 7.81
N GLY A 153 -10.46 -13.67 8.69
CA GLY A 153 -9.57 -14.78 8.32
C GLY A 153 -8.11 -14.39 8.16
N LYS A 154 -7.45 -15.00 7.17
CA LYS A 154 -6.02 -14.79 6.93
C LYS A 154 -5.68 -13.34 6.61
N ASN A 155 -4.41 -12.97 6.83
CA ASN A 155 -3.87 -11.68 6.39
C ASN A 155 -4.55 -10.48 7.08
N THR A 156 -4.96 -10.65 8.33
CA THR A 156 -5.59 -9.64 9.17
C THR A 156 -4.91 -9.51 10.53
N THR A 157 -3.58 -9.67 10.58
CA THR A 157 -2.78 -9.55 11.80
C THR A 157 -2.79 -8.12 12.35
N GLY A 158 -2.72 -7.11 11.49
CA GLY A 158 -2.85 -5.70 11.87
C GLY A 158 -4.29 -5.25 12.04
N GLY A 159 -5.20 -5.80 11.24
CA GLY A 159 -6.60 -5.41 11.21
C GLY A 159 -7.28 -5.64 9.87
N ALA A 160 -8.42 -4.99 9.71
CA ALA A 160 -9.16 -5.01 8.43
C ALA A 160 -9.69 -3.63 8.07
N MET A 161 -9.74 -3.35 6.78
CA MET A 161 -10.40 -2.17 6.21
C MET A 161 -11.58 -2.65 5.35
N VAL A 162 -12.78 -2.23 5.71
CA VAL A 162 -14.01 -2.55 4.98
C VAL A 162 -14.50 -1.30 4.28
N VAL A 163 -14.54 -1.34 2.95
CA VAL A 163 -15.06 -0.28 2.10
C VAL A 163 -16.44 -0.69 1.63
N SER A 164 -17.46 0.04 2.05
CA SER A 164 -18.84 -0.20 1.63
C SER A 164 -19.22 0.79 0.53
N LEU A 165 -19.85 0.28 -0.54
CA LEU A 165 -20.31 1.08 -1.68
C LEU A 165 -21.75 1.56 -1.47
N GLN A 166 -22.12 2.67 -2.13
CA GLN A 166 -23.51 3.10 -2.23
C GLN A 166 -24.27 2.03 -3.03
N LYS A 167 -25.37 1.54 -2.46
CA LYS A 167 -26.19 0.51 -3.13
C LYS A 167 -27.23 1.14 -4.03
N PRO A 168 -27.63 0.45 -5.12
CA PRO A 168 -28.79 0.84 -5.89
C PRO A 168 -30.06 0.77 -5.03
N ASP A 169 -30.94 1.75 -5.19
CA ASP A 169 -32.20 1.87 -4.46
C ASP A 169 -33.37 2.36 -5.34
N ALA A 170 -34.55 2.52 -4.75
CA ALA A 170 -35.76 2.91 -5.45
C ALA A 170 -35.83 4.40 -5.81
N GLU A 171 -34.93 5.24 -5.30
CA GLU A 171 -34.99 6.67 -5.51
C GLU A 171 -34.08 7.08 -6.69
N PRO A 172 -34.63 7.65 -7.79
CA PRO A 172 -33.81 8.17 -8.87
C PRO A 172 -32.96 9.32 -8.36
N ALA A 173 -31.65 9.22 -8.56
CA ALA A 173 -30.71 10.24 -8.12
C ALA A 173 -29.47 10.28 -9.04
N ALA A 174 -28.92 11.46 -9.23
CA ALA A 174 -27.64 11.59 -9.92
C ALA A 174 -26.79 12.69 -9.29
N TYR A 175 -25.48 12.59 -9.49
CA TYR A 175 -24.57 13.65 -9.12
C TYR A 175 -23.42 13.78 -10.12
N VAL A 176 -22.91 15.00 -10.21
CA VAL A 176 -21.65 15.30 -10.90
C VAL A 176 -20.78 16.15 -9.97
N GLU A 177 -19.54 15.77 -9.82
CA GLU A 177 -18.53 16.52 -9.07
C GLU A 177 -17.31 16.76 -9.97
N ALA A 178 -16.94 18.03 -10.17
CA ALA A 178 -15.78 18.45 -10.93
C ALA A 178 -14.83 19.25 -10.02
N GLY A 179 -13.54 18.95 -10.08
CA GLY A 179 -12.52 19.61 -9.27
C GLY A 179 -11.31 20.01 -10.09
N VAL A 180 -10.70 21.14 -9.73
CA VAL A 180 -9.44 21.63 -10.28
C VAL A 180 -8.51 22.08 -9.15
N GLY A 181 -7.21 21.90 -9.34
CA GLY A 181 -6.20 22.29 -8.35
C GLY A 181 -4.88 22.70 -8.98
N ASN A 182 -3.94 23.12 -8.14
CA ASN A 182 -2.57 23.32 -8.58
C ASN A 182 -1.95 22.02 -9.11
N TYR A 183 -0.79 22.10 -9.77
CA TYR A 183 -0.15 20.98 -10.47
C TYR A 183 -1.06 20.33 -11.55
N ALA A 184 -1.87 21.17 -12.21
CA ALA A 184 -2.84 20.77 -13.24
C ALA A 184 -3.83 19.67 -12.76
N GLN A 185 -4.08 19.57 -11.46
CA GLN A 185 -5.02 18.59 -10.93
C GLN A 185 -6.41 18.80 -11.51
N ARG A 186 -7.00 17.73 -12.00
CA ARG A 186 -8.36 17.66 -12.54
C ARG A 186 -9.05 16.41 -12.01
N ARG A 187 -10.27 16.57 -11.55
CA ARG A 187 -11.08 15.47 -11.05
C ARG A 187 -12.50 15.55 -11.60
N LEU A 188 -13.04 14.40 -12.00
CA LEU A 188 -14.44 14.25 -12.37
C LEU A 188 -14.98 12.99 -11.70
N LYS A 189 -16.03 13.15 -10.91
CA LYS A 189 -16.83 12.05 -10.40
C LYS A 189 -18.28 12.25 -10.85
N ALA A 190 -18.93 11.17 -11.26
CA ALA A 190 -20.35 11.21 -11.55
C ALA A 190 -20.97 9.87 -11.15
N GLY A 191 -22.21 9.92 -10.70
CA GLY A 191 -22.98 8.73 -10.37
C GLY A 191 -24.44 8.92 -10.72
N VAL A 192 -25.09 7.84 -11.09
CA VAL A 192 -26.53 7.80 -11.38
C VAL A 192 -27.14 6.55 -10.75
N ASN A 193 -28.22 6.73 -10.00
CA ASN A 193 -29.09 5.66 -9.51
C ASN A 193 -30.35 5.66 -10.34
N TRP A 194 -30.67 4.53 -10.99
CA TRP A 194 -31.79 4.41 -11.89
C TRP A 194 -32.61 3.15 -11.57
N PRO A 195 -33.76 3.30 -10.88
CA PRO A 195 -34.67 2.19 -10.65
C PRO A 195 -35.34 1.76 -11.97
N ILE A 196 -35.45 0.45 -12.17
CA ILE A 196 -36.15 -0.17 -13.31
C ILE A 196 -37.36 -0.95 -12.77
N GLY A 197 -38.44 -0.22 -12.49
CA GLY A 197 -39.62 -0.76 -11.80
C GLY A 197 -39.41 -0.87 -10.27
N ASP A 198 -40.27 -1.67 -9.61
CA ASP A 198 -40.38 -1.65 -8.14
C ASP A 198 -39.39 -2.60 -7.43
N HIS A 199 -38.69 -3.47 -8.17
CA HIS A 199 -37.90 -4.55 -7.60
C HIS A 199 -36.49 -4.66 -8.20
N PHE A 200 -36.15 -3.85 -9.20
CA PHE A 200 -34.86 -3.91 -9.85
C PHE A 200 -34.25 -2.51 -9.97
N PHE A 201 -33.12 -2.33 -9.33
CA PHE A 201 -32.44 -1.04 -9.23
C PHE A 201 -31.05 -1.14 -9.84
N THR A 202 -30.62 -0.08 -10.48
CA THR A 202 -29.30 0.00 -11.13
C THR A 202 -28.57 1.25 -10.70
N ARG A 203 -27.25 1.14 -10.58
CA ARG A 203 -26.38 2.27 -10.26
C ARG A 203 -25.10 2.21 -11.10
N ALA A 204 -24.68 3.34 -11.59
CA ALA A 204 -23.42 3.48 -12.31
C ALA A 204 -22.66 4.68 -11.78
N ALA A 205 -21.33 4.53 -11.61
CA ALA A 205 -20.47 5.62 -11.18
C ALA A 205 -19.13 5.58 -11.90
N ILE A 206 -18.57 6.77 -12.16
CA ILE A 206 -17.25 6.97 -12.75
C ILE A 206 -16.41 7.88 -11.86
N ASN A 207 -15.10 7.66 -11.86
CA ASN A 207 -14.11 8.56 -11.31
C ASN A 207 -12.94 8.69 -12.28
N ILE A 208 -12.52 9.92 -12.54
CA ILE A 208 -11.35 10.26 -13.36
C ILE A 208 -10.56 11.29 -12.57
N THR A 209 -9.31 10.97 -12.24
CA THR A 209 -8.39 11.88 -11.55
C THR A 209 -7.10 11.94 -12.33
N LYS A 210 -6.62 13.15 -12.57
CA LYS A 210 -5.35 13.38 -13.25
C LYS A 210 -4.64 14.59 -12.66
N ASP A 211 -3.31 14.49 -12.50
CA ASP A 211 -2.42 15.61 -12.22
C ASP A 211 -1.06 15.40 -12.88
N ASP A 212 -0.27 16.48 -12.95
CA ASP A 212 1.04 16.47 -13.61
C ASP A 212 2.19 16.22 -12.62
N GLY A 213 1.89 16.00 -11.31
CA GLY A 213 2.91 15.81 -10.29
C GLY A 213 3.58 17.10 -9.80
N TYR A 214 4.22 17.02 -8.64
CA TYR A 214 4.79 18.19 -7.95
C TYR A 214 6.32 18.14 -7.78
N PHE A 215 6.96 17.05 -8.12
CA PHE A 215 8.39 16.82 -7.95
C PHE A 215 9.06 16.81 -9.34
N GLU A 216 9.89 17.81 -9.63
CA GLU A 216 10.52 18.00 -10.94
C GLU A 216 11.82 17.22 -11.07
N ASN A 217 11.95 16.37 -12.08
CA ASN A 217 13.22 15.82 -12.49
C ASN A 217 13.87 16.81 -13.50
N VAL A 218 14.87 17.55 -13.05
CA VAL A 218 15.51 18.59 -13.86
C VAL A 218 16.32 18.03 -15.04
N ALA A 219 16.73 16.77 -15.01
CA ALA A 219 17.45 16.12 -16.09
C ALA A 219 16.54 15.80 -17.28
N THR A 220 15.28 15.42 -17.00
CA THR A 220 14.32 14.98 -18.02
C THR A 220 13.21 15.99 -18.27
N GLY A 221 13.01 16.95 -17.37
CA GLY A 221 11.87 17.86 -17.37
C GLY A 221 10.53 17.19 -17.04
N GLN A 222 10.53 15.94 -16.54
CA GLN A 222 9.33 15.23 -16.09
C GLN A 222 9.01 15.54 -14.65
N ASN A 223 7.74 15.60 -14.32
CA ASN A 223 7.28 15.72 -12.95
C ASN A 223 6.81 14.36 -12.42
N ASN A 224 6.99 14.17 -11.11
CA ASN A 224 6.60 12.97 -10.35
C ASN A 224 6.00 13.37 -8.98
N PRO A 225 5.27 12.49 -8.26
CA PRO A 225 4.46 11.44 -8.86
C PRO A 225 3.31 12.04 -9.66
N THR A 226 2.95 11.45 -10.77
CA THR A 226 1.73 11.82 -11.50
C THR A 226 0.60 10.89 -11.09
N ASN A 227 -0.64 11.37 -11.18
CA ASN A 227 -1.81 10.52 -11.06
C ASN A 227 -2.57 10.54 -12.40
N ASP A 228 -2.87 9.38 -12.95
CA ASP A 228 -3.85 9.19 -14.01
C ASP A 228 -4.65 7.93 -13.65
N ARG A 229 -5.80 8.15 -13.01
CA ARG A 229 -6.68 7.10 -12.50
C ARG A 229 -8.05 7.23 -13.11
N GLN A 230 -8.58 6.10 -13.54
CA GLN A 230 -9.91 6.00 -14.12
C GLN A 230 -10.59 4.78 -13.55
N SER A 231 -11.84 4.92 -13.13
CA SER A 231 -12.63 3.80 -12.66
C SER A 231 -14.09 3.91 -13.07
N LEU A 232 -14.69 2.76 -13.31
CA LEU A 232 -16.09 2.57 -13.62
C LEU A 232 -16.66 1.51 -12.66
N LEU A 233 -17.76 1.84 -12.01
CA LEU A 233 -18.53 0.94 -11.18
C LEU A 233 -19.95 0.81 -11.78
N LEU A 234 -20.40 -0.43 -11.95
CA LEU A 234 -21.77 -0.77 -12.35
C LEU A 234 -22.35 -1.71 -11.30
N GLN A 235 -23.54 -1.43 -10.81
CA GLN A 235 -24.20 -2.22 -9.79
C GLN A 235 -25.67 -2.46 -10.17
N THR A 236 -26.17 -3.63 -9.76
CA THR A 236 -27.61 -3.92 -9.80
C THR A 236 -28.05 -4.49 -8.47
N ARG A 237 -29.29 -4.19 -8.10
CA ARG A 237 -29.98 -4.80 -6.98
C ARG A 237 -31.31 -5.33 -7.45
N TRP A 238 -31.54 -6.61 -7.22
CA TRP A 238 -32.80 -7.26 -7.50
C TRP A 238 -33.45 -7.75 -6.20
N GLU A 239 -34.57 -7.16 -5.84
CA GLU A 239 -35.41 -7.55 -4.71
C GLU A 239 -36.49 -8.52 -5.22
N ALA A 240 -36.12 -9.80 -5.36
CA ALA A 240 -37.01 -10.82 -5.92
C ALA A 240 -38.24 -11.09 -5.01
N SER A 241 -38.09 -10.79 -3.72
CA SER A 241 -39.17 -10.83 -2.73
C SER A 241 -38.74 -10.01 -1.49
N GLU A 242 -39.66 -9.82 -0.54
CA GLU A 242 -39.37 -9.21 0.77
C GLU A 242 -38.29 -9.98 1.56
N HIS A 243 -38.01 -11.22 1.19
CA HIS A 243 -37.06 -12.10 1.89
C HIS A 243 -35.79 -12.42 1.09
N PHE A 244 -35.72 -12.02 -0.17
CA PHE A 244 -34.56 -12.34 -1.00
C PHE A 244 -34.13 -11.18 -1.88
N SER A 245 -32.86 -10.80 -1.75
CA SER A 245 -32.20 -9.82 -2.64
C SER A 245 -30.94 -10.39 -3.24
N LEU A 246 -30.62 -9.91 -4.45
CA LEU A 246 -29.38 -10.19 -5.16
C LEU A 246 -28.74 -8.87 -5.59
N ASP A 247 -27.60 -8.57 -5.01
CA ASP A 247 -26.74 -7.44 -5.40
C ASP A 247 -25.66 -7.95 -6.34
N THR A 248 -25.40 -7.28 -7.46
CA THR A 248 -24.25 -7.55 -8.33
C THR A 248 -23.45 -6.29 -8.55
N GLN A 249 -22.14 -6.44 -8.72
CA GLN A 249 -21.25 -5.31 -9.00
C GLN A 249 -20.18 -5.71 -9.99
N ALA A 250 -19.85 -4.78 -10.90
CA ALA A 250 -18.72 -4.84 -11.81
C ALA A 250 -17.90 -3.58 -11.65
N PHE A 251 -16.60 -3.75 -11.35
CA PHE A 251 -15.66 -2.66 -11.23
C PHE A 251 -14.56 -2.81 -12.27
N LEU A 252 -14.23 -1.73 -12.95
CA LEU A 252 -13.10 -1.62 -13.86
C LEU A 252 -12.25 -0.44 -13.39
N GLY A 253 -10.97 -0.68 -13.15
CA GLY A 253 -9.99 0.32 -12.72
C GLY A 253 -8.78 0.35 -13.62
N LYS A 254 -8.26 1.54 -13.84
CA LYS A 254 -7.04 1.78 -14.58
C LYS A 254 -6.19 2.83 -13.86
N ILE A 255 -4.95 2.48 -13.55
CA ILE A 255 -3.98 3.34 -12.90
C ILE A 255 -2.76 3.46 -13.81
N ARG A 256 -2.35 4.69 -14.07
CA ARG A 256 -1.13 5.04 -14.80
C ARG A 256 -0.44 6.15 -14.01
N GLU A 257 0.52 5.80 -13.21
CA GLU A 257 1.17 6.72 -12.28
C GLU A 257 2.68 6.66 -12.45
N ASN A 258 3.33 7.82 -12.49
CA ASN A 258 4.75 7.86 -12.23
C ASN A 258 5.00 7.70 -10.73
N LEU A 259 6.01 6.93 -10.36
CA LEU A 259 6.40 6.77 -8.97
C LEU A 259 7.02 8.06 -8.42
N SER A 260 7.08 8.19 -7.10
CA SER A 260 7.66 9.35 -6.44
C SER A 260 9.09 9.60 -6.88
N GLY A 261 9.39 10.86 -7.22
CA GLY A 261 10.76 11.30 -7.41
C GLY A 261 11.55 11.17 -6.11
N ILE A 262 12.80 10.79 -6.22
CA ILE A 262 13.72 10.68 -5.09
C ILE A 262 14.88 11.63 -5.26
N ASN A 263 15.42 12.15 -4.16
CA ASN A 263 16.71 12.85 -4.14
C ASN A 263 17.61 12.29 -3.03
N CYS A 264 18.91 12.46 -3.21
CA CYS A 264 19.90 12.03 -2.24
C CYS A 264 19.93 12.98 -1.05
N SER A 265 20.02 12.45 0.19
CA SER A 265 20.11 13.29 1.37
C SER A 265 21.51 13.41 1.93
N VAL A 266 22.23 12.31 2.05
CA VAL A 266 23.60 12.27 2.58
C VAL A 266 24.26 11.02 2.01
N PRO A 267 25.50 11.11 1.48
CA PRO A 267 26.27 9.91 1.19
C PRO A 267 26.65 9.23 2.50
N SER A 268 26.48 7.93 2.58
CA SER A 268 27.01 7.16 3.69
C SER A 268 28.53 7.15 3.59
N GLN A 269 29.22 7.38 4.70
CA GLN A 269 30.69 7.23 4.74
C GLN A 269 31.12 5.75 4.78
N GLU A 270 30.17 4.85 4.92
CA GLU A 270 30.40 3.42 5.14
C GLU A 270 29.96 2.56 3.97
N ALA A 271 29.28 3.10 3.01
CA ALA A 271 28.68 2.35 1.94
C ALA A 271 29.62 1.95 0.86
N LEU A 272 29.49 0.73 0.41
CA LEU A 272 30.57 0.26 -0.39
C LEU A 272 30.38 -0.92 -1.27
N TYR A 273 29.18 -1.47 -1.40
CA TYR A 273 28.96 -2.56 -2.32
C TYR A 273 27.88 -2.23 -3.33
N ILE A 274 28.33 -2.04 -4.55
CA ILE A 274 27.47 -2.04 -5.71
C ILE A 274 27.80 -3.33 -6.44
N GLN A 275 26.91 -4.29 -6.40
CA GLN A 275 26.90 -5.60 -7.06
C GLN A 275 28.15 -5.92 -7.93
N GLY A 276 29.23 -6.39 -7.28
CA GLY A 276 30.48 -6.76 -7.93
C GLY A 276 31.55 -5.66 -8.06
N LEU A 277 31.24 -4.41 -7.68
CA LEU A 277 32.19 -3.31 -7.61
C LEU A 277 32.37 -2.87 -6.15
N TRP A 278 33.52 -3.15 -5.59
CA TRP A 278 33.96 -2.57 -4.33
C TRP A 278 34.36 -1.12 -4.57
N VAL A 279 33.61 -0.18 -4.08
CA VAL A 279 33.92 1.24 -4.22
C VAL A 279 34.78 1.74 -3.04
N ALA A 280 34.66 1.14 -1.87
CA ALA A 280 35.53 1.31 -0.72
C ALA A 280 35.40 0.16 0.27
N HIS A 281 36.29 -0.09 1.17
CA HIS A 281 36.14 -0.99 2.32
C HIS A 281 35.65 -0.22 3.55
N PRO A 282 34.97 -0.87 4.50
CA PRO A 282 34.73 -0.31 5.81
C PRO A 282 36.09 0.14 6.40
N GLY A 283 36.24 1.46 6.61
CA GLY A 283 37.49 2.04 7.04
C GLY A 283 38.43 2.52 5.92
N ASP A 284 38.04 2.37 4.63
CA ASP A 284 38.79 3.03 3.55
C ASP A 284 38.51 4.52 3.61
N THR A 285 39.55 5.29 3.85
CA THR A 285 39.51 6.76 3.91
C THR A 285 40.03 7.38 2.62
N ASP A 286 40.18 6.61 1.52
CA ASP A 286 40.65 7.18 0.26
C ASP A 286 39.65 8.18 -0.31
N PRO A 287 40.00 9.46 -0.36
CA PRO A 287 39.10 10.50 -0.83
C PRO A 287 38.65 10.32 -2.30
N ALA A 288 39.39 9.56 -3.10
CA ALA A 288 39.08 9.37 -4.51
C ALA A 288 37.91 8.41 -4.69
N ASN A 289 37.82 7.35 -3.88
CA ASN A 289 36.75 6.34 -3.95
C ASN A 289 35.38 6.87 -3.48
N LEU A 290 35.39 7.77 -2.50
CA LEU A 290 34.18 8.41 -1.99
C LEU A 290 33.73 9.60 -2.84
N ARG A 291 34.66 10.22 -3.57
CA ARG A 291 34.39 11.51 -4.23
C ARG A 291 33.32 11.42 -5.33
N ALA A 292 33.40 10.45 -6.19
CA ALA A 292 32.44 10.33 -7.28
C ALA A 292 31.02 10.02 -6.78
N PHE A 293 30.90 9.19 -5.75
CA PHE A 293 29.66 8.91 -5.06
C PHE A 293 29.07 10.16 -4.40
N GLN A 294 29.95 10.90 -3.70
CA GLN A 294 29.58 12.16 -3.08
C GLN A 294 29.17 13.20 -4.13
N GLU A 295 29.90 13.30 -5.25
CA GLU A 295 29.57 14.23 -6.34
C GLU A 295 28.24 13.91 -7.00
N ASN A 296 27.91 12.61 -7.17
CA ASN A 296 26.63 12.19 -7.73
C ASN A 296 25.48 12.45 -6.76
N CYS A 297 25.63 12.06 -5.50
CA CYS A 297 24.65 12.37 -4.46
C CYS A 297 24.49 13.89 -4.29
N ASP A 298 25.58 14.66 -4.28
CA ASP A 298 25.56 16.12 -4.19
C ASP A 298 24.84 16.73 -5.40
N ALA A 299 25.07 16.22 -6.60
CA ALA A 299 24.38 16.67 -7.82
C ALA A 299 22.88 16.45 -7.77
N ASN A 300 22.39 15.43 -7.04
CA ASN A 300 20.98 15.13 -6.81
C ASN A 300 20.52 15.51 -5.38
N SER A 301 21.29 16.29 -4.65
CA SER A 301 20.97 16.62 -3.26
C SER A 301 19.92 17.71 -3.15
N ARG A 302 19.18 17.67 -2.05
CA ARG A 302 18.23 18.71 -1.65
C ARG A 302 18.90 20.08 -1.53
N GLU A 303 20.11 20.12 -0.97
CA GLU A 303 20.87 21.36 -0.76
C GLU A 303 21.16 22.07 -2.07
N ARG A 304 21.42 21.31 -3.12
CA ARG A 304 21.77 21.87 -4.44
C ARG A 304 20.56 22.19 -5.30
N LEU A 305 19.55 21.32 -5.30
CA LEU A 305 18.39 21.39 -6.21
C LEU A 305 17.17 22.03 -5.56
N GLY A 306 17.02 21.91 -4.24
CA GLY A 306 15.83 22.26 -3.50
C GLY A 306 14.91 21.06 -3.21
N ASP A 307 13.91 21.27 -2.37
CA ASP A 307 13.12 20.20 -1.74
C ASP A 307 12.35 19.30 -2.70
N LEU A 308 11.84 19.83 -3.80
CA LEU A 308 10.95 19.10 -4.72
C LEU A 308 11.58 18.93 -6.10
N LYS A 309 12.87 18.65 -6.13
CA LYS A 309 13.61 18.45 -7.37
C LYS A 309 14.57 17.28 -7.25
N SER A 310 14.70 16.54 -8.34
CA SER A 310 15.75 15.56 -8.54
C SER A 310 16.54 15.86 -9.81
N ASN A 311 17.71 15.28 -9.92
CA ASN A 311 18.52 15.26 -11.11
C ASN A 311 18.85 13.81 -11.47
N GLN A 312 17.82 12.96 -11.45
CA GLN A 312 17.97 11.59 -11.86
C GLN A 312 18.18 11.52 -13.35
N GLY A 313 19.12 10.70 -13.79
CA GLY A 313 19.37 10.47 -15.21
C GLY A 313 18.10 9.94 -15.92
N PRO A 314 18.10 9.84 -17.24
CA PRO A 314 16.95 9.41 -18.00
C PRO A 314 16.61 7.95 -17.65
N ASN A 315 15.86 7.76 -16.59
CA ASN A 315 15.30 6.47 -16.24
C ASN A 315 13.99 6.31 -17.02
N PRO A 316 13.89 5.37 -17.95
CA PRO A 316 12.88 5.41 -18.98
C PRO A 316 11.45 5.26 -18.49
N ARG A 317 11.19 4.61 -17.37
CA ARG A 317 9.81 4.44 -16.88
C ARG A 317 9.75 4.10 -15.39
N LEU A 318 9.72 5.07 -14.52
CA LEU A 318 9.19 4.91 -13.16
C LEU A 318 7.66 4.99 -13.19
N GLN A 319 7.01 4.18 -14.00
CA GLN A 319 5.57 4.21 -14.21
C GLN A 319 4.95 2.91 -13.69
N LYS A 320 3.92 3.04 -12.87
CA LYS A 320 3.05 1.94 -12.46
C LYS A 320 1.84 1.90 -13.38
N ASP A 321 1.68 0.81 -14.09
CA ASP A 321 0.55 0.52 -14.96
C ASP A 321 -0.25 -0.64 -14.35
N LEU A 322 -1.45 -0.36 -13.83
CA LEU A 322 -2.31 -1.38 -13.24
C LEU A 322 -3.71 -1.33 -13.85
N ASP A 323 -4.15 -2.45 -14.42
CA ASP A 323 -5.51 -2.67 -14.86
C ASP A 323 -6.20 -3.67 -13.92
N THR A 324 -7.36 -3.30 -13.40
CA THR A 324 -8.14 -4.12 -12.47
C THR A 324 -9.53 -4.36 -13.02
N ALA A 325 -10.01 -5.60 -12.96
CA ALA A 325 -11.39 -5.97 -13.22
C ALA A 325 -11.94 -6.81 -12.06
N LEU A 326 -13.15 -6.51 -11.61
CA LEU A 326 -13.79 -7.23 -10.53
C LEU A 326 -15.28 -7.43 -10.87
N LEU A 327 -15.75 -8.64 -10.62
CA LEU A 327 -17.17 -8.99 -10.65
C LEU A 327 -17.53 -9.63 -9.31
N ALA A 328 -18.62 -9.18 -8.67
CA ALA A 328 -19.12 -9.81 -7.46
C ALA A 328 -20.63 -9.92 -7.47
N ALA A 329 -21.12 -10.91 -6.75
CA ALA A 329 -22.55 -11.12 -6.51
C ALA A 329 -22.75 -11.46 -5.03
N THR A 330 -23.68 -10.77 -4.39
CA THR A 330 -24.11 -11.02 -3.01
C THR A 330 -25.60 -11.35 -3.00
N ALA A 331 -25.93 -12.55 -2.54
CA ALA A 331 -27.32 -12.97 -2.32
C ALA A 331 -27.62 -12.98 -0.83
N ASP A 332 -28.64 -12.26 -0.43
CA ASP A 332 -29.16 -12.22 0.95
C ASP A 332 -30.55 -12.86 0.98
N TRP A 333 -30.69 -13.90 1.81
CA TRP A 333 -31.95 -14.62 1.98
C TRP A 333 -32.35 -14.66 3.46
N GLN A 334 -33.44 -13.94 3.78
CA GLN A 334 -34.10 -14.01 5.09
C GLN A 334 -34.96 -15.25 5.15
N ILE A 335 -34.45 -16.33 5.77
CA ILE A 335 -35.15 -17.63 5.87
C ILE A 335 -36.31 -17.53 6.86
N SER A 336 -36.08 -16.81 7.98
CA SER A 336 -37.08 -16.50 9.00
C SER A 336 -36.72 -15.22 9.73
N ASP A 337 -37.55 -14.72 10.62
CA ASP A 337 -37.29 -13.51 11.41
C ASP A 337 -35.96 -13.58 12.23
N THR A 338 -35.48 -14.80 12.49
CA THR A 338 -34.30 -15.04 13.32
C THR A 338 -33.14 -15.70 12.57
N LEU A 339 -33.26 -15.95 11.27
CA LEU A 339 -32.26 -16.69 10.49
C LEU A 339 -32.13 -16.13 9.08
N SER A 340 -30.93 -15.74 8.71
CA SER A 340 -30.58 -15.33 7.34
C SER A 340 -29.37 -16.08 6.80
N LEU A 341 -29.35 -16.25 5.50
CA LEU A 341 -28.25 -16.82 4.73
C LEU A 341 -27.73 -15.78 3.75
N LYS A 342 -26.44 -15.51 3.79
CA LYS A 342 -25.75 -14.64 2.83
C LYS A 342 -24.75 -15.45 2.04
N SER A 343 -24.71 -15.26 0.73
CA SER A 343 -23.70 -15.86 -0.16
C SER A 343 -22.99 -14.77 -0.94
N VAL A 344 -21.65 -14.77 -0.93
CA VAL A 344 -20.80 -13.83 -1.66
C VAL A 344 -19.93 -14.61 -2.65
N ILE A 345 -19.98 -14.22 -3.92
CA ILE A 345 -19.13 -14.77 -4.99
C ILE A 345 -18.31 -13.61 -5.58
N GLY A 346 -17.00 -13.81 -5.74
CA GLY A 346 -16.13 -12.82 -6.32
C GLY A 346 -15.18 -13.40 -7.37
N LEU A 347 -15.00 -12.63 -8.43
CA LEU A 347 -14.04 -12.88 -9.51
C LEU A 347 -13.20 -11.61 -9.66
N ARG A 348 -11.89 -11.72 -9.60
CA ARG A 348 -10.99 -10.58 -9.75
C ARG A 348 -9.85 -10.93 -10.69
N GLY A 349 -9.50 -10.01 -11.56
CA GLY A 349 -8.32 -10.04 -12.41
C GLY A 349 -7.55 -8.72 -12.28
N GLU A 350 -6.24 -8.82 -12.20
CA GLU A 350 -5.32 -7.69 -12.22
C GLU A 350 -4.20 -7.98 -13.18
N LYS A 351 -3.86 -6.98 -13.96
CA LYS A 351 -2.66 -7.01 -14.79
C LYS A 351 -1.85 -5.76 -14.47
N GLU A 352 -0.64 -5.99 -13.97
CA GLU A 352 0.34 -4.95 -13.73
C GLU A 352 1.38 -5.01 -14.84
N GLY A 353 1.62 -3.88 -15.48
CA GLY A 353 2.67 -3.75 -16.49
C GLY A 353 4.04 -3.63 -15.85
N PRO A 354 5.11 -3.70 -16.62
CA PRO A 354 6.47 -3.70 -16.09
C PRO A 354 6.74 -2.43 -15.29
N ILE A 355 7.07 -2.62 -14.01
CA ILE A 355 7.55 -1.57 -13.13
C ILE A 355 9.06 -1.54 -13.26
N GLN A 356 9.61 -0.48 -13.80
CA GLN A 356 11.04 -0.25 -13.77
C GLN A 356 11.41 0.45 -12.47
N ALA A 357 12.11 -0.25 -11.60
CA ALA A 357 12.51 0.31 -10.32
C ALA A 357 13.91 0.93 -10.39
N SER A 358 13.97 2.01 -9.77
CA SER A 358 14.96 2.82 -9.06
C SER A 358 16.41 2.79 -9.55
N ASP A 359 16.82 3.99 -9.78
CA ASP A 359 18.19 4.45 -9.67
C ASP A 359 18.56 4.57 -8.17
N PRO A 360 19.33 3.64 -7.60
CA PRO A 360 19.58 3.64 -6.15
C PRO A 360 20.52 4.76 -5.70
N ASP A 361 21.29 5.38 -6.59
CA ASP A 361 22.17 6.50 -6.28
C ASP A 361 21.53 7.86 -6.52
N GLY A 362 20.42 7.89 -7.26
CA GLY A 362 19.60 9.06 -7.45
C GLY A 362 20.26 10.22 -8.16
N GLY A 363 21.37 10.02 -8.86
CA GLY A 363 22.15 11.09 -9.47
C GLY A 363 22.15 11.10 -10.99
N PRO A 364 22.62 12.19 -11.61
CA PRO A 364 22.66 12.31 -13.07
C PRO A 364 23.75 11.48 -13.74
N ALA A 365 24.82 11.18 -13.02
CA ALA A 365 25.91 10.31 -13.45
C ALA A 365 25.75 8.97 -12.72
N LEU A 366 25.03 8.07 -13.32
CA LEU A 366 24.69 6.79 -12.71
C LEU A 366 25.91 5.91 -12.56
N TRP A 367 26.21 5.55 -11.33
CA TRP A 367 27.17 4.52 -11.01
C TRP A 367 26.60 3.13 -11.26
N SER A 368 25.40 2.94 -10.77
CA SER A 368 24.61 1.76 -11.08
C SER A 368 23.16 2.15 -11.20
N SER A 369 22.49 1.69 -12.21
CA SER A 369 21.04 1.61 -12.18
C SER A 369 20.67 0.16 -11.94
N TYR A 370 19.89 -0.06 -10.90
CA TYR A 370 19.22 -1.32 -10.66
C TYR A 370 17.87 -1.24 -11.34
N ILE A 371 17.69 -2.02 -12.38
CA ILE A 371 16.41 -2.12 -13.07
C ILE A 371 15.82 -3.46 -12.66
N ASN A 372 14.73 -3.39 -11.94
CA ASN A 372 13.87 -4.52 -11.71
C ASN A 372 12.62 -4.28 -12.54
N THR A 373 12.40 -5.09 -13.54
CA THR A 373 11.16 -5.08 -14.30
C THR A 373 10.28 -6.18 -13.78
N GLU A 374 9.08 -5.80 -13.39
CA GLU A 374 8.13 -6.69 -12.79
C GLU A 374 6.80 -6.51 -13.51
N ASP A 375 6.35 -7.53 -14.19
CA ASP A 375 4.98 -7.59 -14.67
C ASP A 375 4.25 -8.73 -13.94
N SER A 376 2.96 -8.60 -13.76
CA SER A 376 2.19 -9.64 -13.11
C SER A 376 0.77 -9.76 -13.64
N ASP A 377 0.30 -11.00 -13.76
CA ASP A 377 -1.11 -11.36 -14.04
C ASP A 377 -1.64 -12.11 -12.81
N ARG A 378 -2.61 -11.53 -12.13
CA ARG A 378 -3.20 -12.08 -10.91
C ARG A 378 -4.67 -12.34 -11.12
N ARG A 379 -5.14 -13.52 -10.73
CA ARG A 379 -6.57 -13.88 -10.80
C ARG A 379 -6.99 -14.52 -9.50
N SER A 380 -8.15 -14.18 -9.01
CA SER A 380 -8.74 -14.82 -7.84
C SER A 380 -10.22 -15.07 -8.02
N TYR A 381 -10.65 -16.18 -7.44
CA TYR A 381 -12.03 -16.65 -7.37
C TYR A 381 -12.35 -16.92 -5.92
N SER A 382 -13.42 -16.34 -5.39
CA SER A 382 -13.79 -16.55 -3.99
C SER A 382 -15.27 -16.85 -3.84
N PHE A 383 -15.57 -17.63 -2.83
CA PHE A 383 -16.92 -17.96 -2.40
C PHE A 383 -16.99 -17.91 -0.88
N GLU A 384 -17.96 -17.20 -0.34
CA GLU A 384 -18.28 -17.20 1.07
C GLU A 384 -19.76 -17.47 1.29
N LEU A 385 -20.06 -18.33 2.24
CA LEU A 385 -21.43 -18.63 2.69
C LEU A 385 -21.50 -18.32 4.18
N GLN A 386 -22.44 -17.46 4.58
CA GLN A 386 -22.66 -17.04 5.96
C GLN A 386 -24.08 -17.36 6.41
N LEU A 387 -24.20 -18.00 7.55
CA LEU A 387 -25.45 -18.21 8.27
C LEU A 387 -25.46 -17.28 9.47
N ASN A 388 -26.37 -16.31 9.50
CA ASN A 388 -26.57 -15.41 10.62
C ASN A 388 -27.87 -15.74 11.31
N GLY A 389 -27.82 -15.85 12.64
CA GLY A 389 -29.01 -16.23 13.39
C GLY A 389 -29.06 -15.67 14.81
N SER A 390 -30.26 -15.72 15.40
CA SER A 390 -30.47 -15.45 16.81
C SER A 390 -31.37 -16.52 17.42
N ALA A 391 -31.20 -16.75 18.73
CA ALA A 391 -31.96 -17.73 19.49
C ALA A 391 -32.19 -17.24 20.94
N PHE A 392 -33.04 -17.92 21.70
CA PHE A 392 -33.35 -17.62 23.11
C PHE A 392 -33.79 -16.14 23.29
N GLU A 393 -34.77 -15.70 22.51
CA GLU A 393 -35.28 -14.32 22.55
C GLU A 393 -34.15 -13.29 22.28
N GLN A 394 -33.33 -13.57 21.24
CA GLN A 394 -32.18 -12.78 20.81
C GLN A 394 -30.98 -12.72 21.80
N ARG A 395 -31.04 -13.44 22.92
CA ARG A 395 -29.89 -13.50 23.87
C ARG A 395 -28.67 -14.21 23.26
N LEU A 396 -28.86 -15.08 22.28
CA LEU A 396 -27.78 -15.70 21.52
C LEU A 396 -27.81 -15.16 20.10
N ARG A 397 -26.76 -14.50 19.68
CA ARG A 397 -26.54 -14.07 18.29
C ARG A 397 -25.35 -14.82 17.75
N TYR A 398 -25.46 -15.42 16.57
CA TYR A 398 -24.37 -16.21 15.99
C TYR A 398 -24.20 -15.94 14.49
N THR A 399 -22.95 -16.03 14.04
CA THR A 399 -22.56 -16.08 12.63
C THR A 399 -21.71 -17.34 12.45
N ALA A 400 -22.04 -18.15 11.45
CA ALA A 400 -21.24 -19.30 11.05
C ALA A 400 -21.05 -19.26 9.54
N GLY A 401 -19.89 -19.69 9.04
CA GLY A 401 -19.66 -19.63 7.60
C GLY A 401 -18.58 -20.54 7.09
N LEU A 402 -18.58 -20.67 5.77
CA LEU A 402 -17.57 -21.36 4.97
C LEU A 402 -16.98 -20.38 3.97
N PHE A 403 -15.69 -20.47 3.78
CA PHE A 403 -14.95 -19.66 2.81
C PHE A 403 -14.06 -20.54 1.94
N ALA A 404 -14.07 -20.29 0.64
CA ALA A 404 -13.18 -20.92 -0.32
C ALA A 404 -12.61 -19.85 -1.26
N MET A 405 -11.33 -19.95 -1.58
CA MET A 405 -10.67 -19.06 -2.54
C MET A 405 -9.60 -19.83 -3.31
N GLN A 406 -9.52 -19.57 -4.59
CA GLN A 406 -8.40 -19.95 -5.44
C GLN A 406 -7.77 -18.69 -6.02
N GLU A 407 -6.47 -18.62 -5.97
CA GLU A 407 -5.68 -17.52 -6.51
C GLU A 407 -4.56 -18.06 -7.36
N THR A 408 -4.36 -17.48 -8.54
CA THR A 408 -3.20 -17.73 -9.40
C THR A 408 -2.50 -16.39 -9.63
N ASN A 409 -1.18 -16.42 -9.61
CA ASN A 409 -0.35 -15.27 -9.88
C ASN A 409 0.85 -15.70 -10.70
N SER A 410 1.12 -14.96 -11.77
CA SER A 410 2.34 -15.07 -12.57
C SER A 410 3.07 -13.74 -12.45
N GLU A 411 4.32 -13.79 -12.04
CA GLU A 411 5.18 -12.63 -11.86
C GLU A 411 6.49 -12.89 -12.62
N ASN A 412 6.81 -12.02 -13.57
CA ASN A 412 8.07 -12.05 -14.28
C ASN A 412 8.93 -10.90 -13.76
N PHE A 413 10.11 -11.19 -13.28
CA PHE A 413 11.04 -10.16 -12.88
C PHE A 413 12.43 -10.40 -13.44
N THR A 414 13.03 -9.32 -13.90
CA THR A 414 14.38 -9.30 -14.44
C THR A 414 15.22 -8.35 -13.61
N VAL A 415 16.32 -8.85 -13.08
CA VAL A 415 17.31 -8.03 -12.39
C VAL A 415 18.41 -7.70 -13.36
N SER A 416 18.56 -6.44 -13.72
CA SER A 416 19.66 -5.94 -14.51
C SER A 416 20.41 -4.85 -13.80
N ASN A 417 21.74 -4.85 -13.92
CA ASN A 417 22.59 -3.80 -13.39
C ASN A 417 23.26 -3.07 -14.52
N SER A 418 23.20 -1.75 -14.50
CA SER A 418 23.96 -0.93 -15.44
C SER A 418 24.79 0.10 -14.71
N ILE A 419 26.00 0.33 -15.16
CA ILE A 419 26.85 1.42 -14.69
C ILE A 419 26.89 2.47 -15.80
N ARG A 420 26.59 3.72 -15.45
CA ARG A 420 26.63 4.84 -16.37
C ARG A 420 27.69 5.84 -15.94
N GLY A 421 28.33 6.46 -16.93
CA GLY A 421 28.90 7.78 -16.79
C GLY A 421 30.16 7.97 -15.98
N ILE A 422 30.91 6.92 -15.62
CA ILE A 422 32.25 7.13 -15.07
C ILE A 422 33.20 7.43 -16.22
N ASP A 423 33.90 8.56 -16.11
CA ASP A 423 34.95 8.86 -17.07
C ASP A 423 36.07 7.80 -16.99
N SER A 424 36.75 7.61 -18.12
CA SER A 424 37.79 6.59 -18.26
C SER A 424 38.94 6.73 -17.31
N GLN A 425 39.22 7.93 -16.81
CA GLN A 425 40.31 8.20 -15.90
C GLN A 425 39.93 7.80 -14.47
N THR A 426 38.74 8.16 -14.03
CA THR A 426 38.20 7.80 -12.69
C THR A 426 38.06 6.29 -12.55
N LEU A 427 37.61 5.59 -13.61
CA LEU A 427 37.53 4.12 -13.63
C LEU A 427 38.91 3.46 -13.61
N ALA A 428 39.90 4.01 -14.31
CA ALA A 428 41.29 3.52 -14.27
C ALA A 428 41.88 3.70 -12.88
N GLU A 429 41.68 4.82 -12.24
CA GLU A 429 42.14 5.13 -10.88
C GLU A 429 41.46 4.18 -9.86
N LEU A 430 40.17 3.91 -9.99
CA LEU A 430 39.44 2.96 -9.14
C LEU A 430 39.96 1.53 -9.31
N ALA A 431 40.15 1.08 -10.54
CA ALA A 431 40.67 -0.25 -10.83
C ALA A 431 42.09 -0.45 -10.33
N LEU A 432 42.93 0.59 -10.39
CA LEU A 432 44.29 0.58 -9.88
C LEU A 432 44.35 0.60 -8.35
N SER A 433 43.45 1.30 -7.68
CA SER A 433 43.39 1.38 -6.21
C SER A 433 42.97 0.06 -5.58
N GLN A 434 42.15 -0.72 -6.28
CA GLN A 434 41.53 -1.97 -5.78
C GLN A 434 42.43 -3.21 -5.92
N SER A 435 43.52 -3.18 -6.68
CA SER A 435 44.32 -4.36 -6.91
C SER A 435 45.81 -4.09 -6.97
N PRO A 436 46.49 -3.74 -5.84
CA PRO A 436 47.94 -3.55 -5.84
C PRO A 436 48.72 -4.84 -6.01
N THR A 437 48.12 -6.01 -6.03
CA THR A 437 48.84 -7.28 -5.98
C THR A 437 48.50 -8.29 -7.09
N ARG A 438 47.63 -7.99 -8.03
CA ARG A 438 47.40 -8.88 -9.20
C ARG A 438 48.03 -8.32 -10.46
N PRO A 439 49.11 -8.93 -10.93
CA PRO A 439 49.70 -8.57 -12.22
C PRO A 439 48.73 -8.96 -13.33
N VAL A 440 48.30 -8.00 -14.11
CA VAL A 440 47.49 -8.23 -15.31
C VAL A 440 48.46 -8.61 -16.41
N PRO A 441 48.30 -9.83 -17.02
CA PRO A 441 49.13 -10.19 -18.13
C PRO A 441 48.87 -9.26 -19.33
N GLY A 442 49.93 -8.57 -19.77
CA GLY A 442 49.90 -7.73 -20.97
C GLY A 442 49.86 -6.23 -20.80
N GLY A 443 49.89 -5.72 -19.58
CA GLY A 443 50.05 -4.27 -19.34
C GLY A 443 48.87 -3.39 -19.73
N THR A 444 47.69 -3.99 -19.97
CA THR A 444 46.41 -3.29 -20.16
C THR A 444 45.61 -3.30 -18.86
N VAL A 445 45.21 -2.15 -18.40
CA VAL A 445 44.29 -2.00 -17.25
C VAL A 445 42.94 -2.49 -17.68
N PRO A 446 42.38 -3.52 -17.04
CA PRO A 446 40.99 -3.89 -17.34
C PRO A 446 40.07 -2.81 -16.81
N LEU A 447 39.39 -2.15 -17.67
CA LEU A 447 38.28 -1.27 -17.34
C LEU A 447 37.03 -2.07 -17.24
N VAL A 448 36.36 -1.86 -16.13
CA VAL A 448 35.16 -2.57 -15.79
C VAL A 448 33.96 -1.69 -16.13
N GLY A 449 33.15 -2.10 -17.10
CA GLY A 449 31.90 -1.48 -17.42
C GLY A 449 30.80 -2.54 -17.44
N PHE A 450 29.72 -2.30 -16.73
CA PHE A 450 28.52 -3.10 -16.92
C PHE A 450 27.72 -2.51 -18.08
N ILE A 451 27.46 -3.28 -19.09
CA ILE A 451 26.39 -3.02 -20.04
C ILE A 451 25.17 -3.71 -19.47
N GLY A 452 24.03 -3.00 -19.40
CA GLY A 452 22.83 -3.51 -18.77
C GLY A 452 22.35 -4.80 -19.42
N ALA A 453 22.95 -5.90 -18.99
CA ALA A 453 22.46 -7.23 -19.32
C ALA A 453 21.67 -7.75 -18.11
N PRO A 454 20.51 -8.36 -18.31
CA PRO A 454 19.89 -9.11 -17.25
C PRO A 454 20.83 -10.23 -16.84
N LEU A 455 21.18 -10.27 -15.55
CA LEU A 455 21.99 -11.37 -15.03
C LEU A 455 21.12 -12.63 -14.92
N VAL A 456 19.87 -12.46 -14.53
CA VAL A 456 18.90 -13.54 -14.36
C VAL A 456 17.50 -13.05 -14.72
N VAL A 457 16.82 -13.84 -15.54
CA VAL A 457 15.37 -13.70 -15.75
C VAL A 457 14.68 -14.74 -14.88
N SER A 458 13.68 -14.30 -14.14
CA SER A 458 12.94 -15.14 -13.20
C SER A 458 11.45 -15.07 -13.48
N ASP A 459 10.86 -16.24 -13.69
CA ASP A 459 9.40 -16.43 -13.76
C ASP A 459 8.96 -17.08 -12.46
N PHE A 460 8.07 -16.43 -11.75
CA PHE A 460 7.48 -16.94 -10.52
C PHE A 460 5.98 -17.18 -10.71
N GLU A 461 5.56 -18.41 -10.54
CA GLU A 461 4.15 -18.80 -10.59
C GLU A 461 3.69 -19.22 -9.19
N LEU A 462 2.54 -18.73 -8.77
CA LEU A 462 1.89 -19.05 -7.50
C LEU A 462 0.47 -19.55 -7.75
N GLU A 463 0.15 -20.72 -7.22
CA GLU A 463 -1.22 -21.20 -7.07
C GLU A 463 -1.51 -21.36 -5.57
N ASN A 464 -2.61 -20.76 -5.12
CA ASN A 464 -3.00 -20.73 -3.73
C ASN A 464 -4.47 -21.12 -3.60
N THR A 465 -4.75 -22.19 -2.86
CA THR A 465 -6.10 -22.64 -2.55
C THR A 465 -6.34 -22.50 -1.05
N THR A 466 -7.36 -21.73 -0.66
CA THR A 466 -7.72 -21.48 0.74
C THR A 466 -9.11 -22.04 1.02
N LEU A 467 -9.23 -22.82 2.07
CA LEU A 467 -10.51 -23.30 2.62
C LEU A 467 -10.60 -22.91 4.09
N ALA A 468 -11.76 -22.43 4.53
CA ALA A 468 -11.97 -22.13 5.93
C ALA A 468 -13.40 -22.36 6.38
N ALA A 469 -13.53 -22.69 7.68
CA ALA A 469 -14.79 -22.70 8.37
C ALA A 469 -14.67 -21.83 9.62
N PHE A 470 -15.69 -21.02 9.90
CA PHE A 470 -15.68 -20.09 11.02
C PHE A 470 -17.03 -20.00 11.71
N THR A 471 -16.99 -19.62 12.98
CA THR A 471 -18.17 -19.30 13.77
C THR A 471 -17.84 -18.26 14.83
N GLN A 472 -18.78 -17.40 15.10
CA GLN A 472 -18.76 -16.47 16.24
C GLN A 472 -20.13 -16.43 16.87
N ALA A 473 -20.20 -16.51 18.19
CA ALA A 473 -21.43 -16.49 18.94
C ALA A 473 -21.31 -15.51 20.12
N SER A 474 -22.24 -14.59 20.23
CA SER A 474 -22.39 -13.65 21.33
C SER A 474 -23.59 -14.04 22.17
N PHE A 475 -23.38 -14.22 23.47
CA PHE A 475 -24.39 -14.60 24.43
C PHE A 475 -24.55 -13.56 25.54
N ASP A 476 -25.75 -13.00 25.66
CA ASP A 476 -26.10 -12.10 26.75
C ASP A 476 -26.34 -12.91 28.03
N ILE A 477 -25.32 -12.97 28.89
CA ILE A 477 -25.38 -13.65 30.19
C ILE A 477 -26.50 -12.99 31.02
N ASN A 478 -26.54 -11.67 31.00
CA ASN A 478 -27.62 -10.84 31.53
C ASN A 478 -27.71 -9.55 30.71
N GLN A 479 -28.53 -8.57 31.14
CA GLN A 479 -28.74 -7.31 30.42
C GLN A 479 -27.48 -6.45 30.30
N GLN A 480 -26.46 -6.68 31.13
CA GLN A 480 -25.24 -5.88 31.18
C GLN A 480 -24.02 -6.59 30.62
N LEU A 481 -24.03 -7.94 30.63
CA LEU A 481 -22.84 -8.73 30.36
C LEU A 481 -23.03 -9.65 29.15
N GLU A 482 -22.25 -9.38 28.08
CA GLU A 482 -22.16 -10.18 26.88
C GLU A 482 -20.85 -10.95 26.85
N LEU A 483 -20.90 -12.25 26.54
CA LEU A 483 -19.76 -13.11 26.25
C LEU A 483 -19.76 -13.44 24.77
N THR A 484 -18.69 -13.11 24.05
CA THR A 484 -18.50 -13.50 22.65
C THR A 484 -17.39 -14.52 22.54
N LEU A 485 -17.66 -15.62 21.85
CA LEU A 485 -16.71 -16.68 21.52
C LEU A 485 -16.62 -16.82 20.01
N GLY A 486 -15.41 -16.85 19.49
CA GLY A 486 -15.17 -17.02 18.07
C GLY A 486 -14.10 -18.05 17.77
N TYR A 487 -14.24 -18.77 16.68
CA TYR A 487 -13.26 -19.76 16.23
C TYR A 487 -13.29 -19.88 14.71
N ARG A 488 -12.11 -19.88 14.10
CA ARG A 488 -11.92 -20.19 12.68
C ARG A 488 -10.77 -21.16 12.52
N ILE A 489 -10.94 -22.10 11.61
CA ILE A 489 -9.86 -22.92 11.08
C ILE A 489 -9.69 -22.60 9.61
N THR A 490 -8.46 -22.35 9.19
CA THR A 490 -8.10 -22.08 7.81
C THR A 490 -7.03 -23.07 7.38
N GLU A 491 -7.25 -23.68 6.24
CA GLU A 491 -6.27 -24.51 5.52
C GLU A 491 -5.93 -23.82 4.22
N GLU A 492 -4.64 -23.67 3.94
CA GLU A 492 -4.15 -23.03 2.75
C GLU A 492 -3.06 -23.89 2.11
N GLN A 493 -3.32 -24.40 0.92
CA GLN A 493 -2.32 -25.05 0.07
C GLN A 493 -1.67 -24.01 -0.82
N ARG A 494 -0.35 -23.93 -0.79
CA ARG A 494 0.46 -23.05 -1.64
C ARG A 494 1.40 -23.87 -2.50
N GLN A 495 1.27 -23.71 -3.79
CA GLN A 495 2.21 -24.21 -4.78
C GLN A 495 2.93 -23.04 -5.41
N SER A 496 4.26 -23.07 -5.39
CA SER A 496 5.10 -22.03 -6.00
C SER A 496 6.09 -22.69 -6.94
N GLU A 497 6.24 -22.10 -8.09
CA GLU A 497 7.22 -22.50 -9.09
C GLU A 497 8.11 -21.30 -9.42
N LEU A 498 9.41 -21.46 -9.31
CA LEU A 498 10.39 -20.47 -9.71
C LEU A 498 11.21 -21.06 -10.87
N SER A 499 11.10 -20.46 -12.03
CA SER A 499 11.97 -20.73 -13.16
C SER A 499 12.99 -19.61 -13.30
N THR A 500 14.28 -19.92 -13.31
CA THR A 500 15.35 -18.92 -13.49
C THR A 500 16.19 -19.32 -14.71
N THR A 501 16.60 -18.31 -15.49
CA THR A 501 17.50 -18.50 -16.62
C THR A 501 18.53 -17.38 -16.62
N GLU A 502 19.81 -17.75 -16.73
CA GLU A 502 20.89 -16.76 -16.76
C GLU A 502 21.07 -16.20 -18.16
N ALA A 503 21.60 -14.99 -18.27
CA ALA A 503 21.97 -14.41 -19.55
C ALA A 503 23.14 -15.18 -20.18
N ASP A 504 23.07 -15.42 -21.48
CA ASP A 504 24.17 -15.97 -22.26
C ASP A 504 25.25 -14.90 -22.50
N MET A 505 26.13 -14.76 -21.51
CA MET A 505 27.19 -13.75 -21.54
C MET A 505 28.11 -13.92 -22.76
N ALA A 506 28.32 -15.15 -23.28
CA ALA A 506 29.12 -15.39 -24.46
C ALA A 506 28.45 -14.88 -25.74
N ALA A 507 27.15 -15.07 -25.87
CA ALA A 507 26.37 -14.53 -26.98
C ALA A 507 26.29 -12.99 -26.93
N ILE A 508 26.15 -12.42 -25.73
CA ILE A 508 26.18 -10.97 -25.52
C ILE A 508 27.52 -10.40 -25.95
N GLU A 509 28.63 -11.01 -25.51
CA GLU A 509 29.98 -10.61 -25.89
C GLU A 509 30.16 -10.68 -27.42
N GLN A 510 29.78 -11.78 -28.04
CA GLN A 510 29.90 -11.95 -29.49
C GLN A 510 29.12 -10.87 -30.27
N ARG A 511 27.92 -10.50 -29.80
CA ARG A 511 27.09 -9.47 -30.42
C ARG A 511 27.69 -8.07 -30.22
N LEU A 512 28.26 -7.80 -29.06
CA LEU A 512 28.99 -6.58 -28.76
C LEU A 512 30.22 -6.45 -29.69
N LEU A 513 31.03 -7.50 -29.83
CA LEU A 513 32.18 -7.53 -30.72
C LEU A 513 31.78 -7.35 -32.19
N GLY A 514 30.67 -7.94 -32.60
CA GLY A 514 30.15 -7.83 -33.95
C GLY A 514 29.51 -6.49 -34.31
N SER A 515 29.16 -5.71 -33.33
CA SER A 515 28.47 -4.41 -33.53
C SER A 515 29.33 -3.30 -34.15
N GLY A 516 30.66 -3.48 -34.19
CA GLY A 516 31.59 -2.47 -34.71
C GLY A 516 31.80 -1.28 -33.75
N LEU A 517 31.15 -1.29 -32.60
CA LEU A 517 31.32 -0.28 -31.53
C LEU A 517 32.72 -0.33 -30.93
N PHE A 518 33.42 -1.44 -31.12
CA PHE A 518 34.76 -1.68 -30.65
C PHE A 518 35.76 -1.72 -31.81
N GLY A 519 36.73 -0.82 -31.82
CA GLY A 519 37.74 -0.80 -32.85
C GLY A 519 38.57 -2.10 -32.87
N ASN A 520 39.00 -2.54 -34.08
CA ASN A 520 39.83 -3.73 -34.27
C ASN A 520 41.09 -3.74 -33.40
N GLY A 521 41.13 -4.62 -32.40
CA GLY A 521 42.31 -4.89 -31.62
C GLY A 521 42.23 -4.94 -30.11
N THR A 522 41.04 -4.80 -29.52
CA THR A 522 40.86 -4.92 -28.09
C THR A 522 40.57 -6.35 -27.67
N ASN A 523 41.45 -6.94 -26.87
CA ASN A 523 41.21 -8.24 -26.23
C ASN A 523 40.22 -8.00 -25.08
N ILE A 524 39.02 -8.51 -25.24
CA ILE A 524 38.00 -8.53 -24.21
C ILE A 524 38.21 -9.84 -23.43
N GLY A 525 38.59 -9.73 -22.16
CA GLY A 525 38.67 -10.88 -21.28
C GLY A 525 37.33 -11.04 -20.55
N VAL A 526 36.61 -12.12 -20.84
CA VAL A 526 35.43 -12.52 -20.04
C VAL A 526 35.90 -13.37 -18.87
N PHE A 527 35.45 -13.04 -17.69
CA PHE A 527 35.65 -13.86 -16.50
C PHE A 527 34.46 -14.81 -16.35
N GLY A 528 34.81 -16.08 -16.14
CA GLY A 528 33.86 -17.18 -16.13
C GLY A 528 32.77 -17.15 -15.08
N PRO A 529 31.85 -18.14 -15.07
CA PRO A 529 30.67 -18.18 -14.24
C PRO A 529 31.02 -18.10 -12.74
N GLY A 530 30.41 -17.18 -12.02
CA GLY A 530 30.61 -16.96 -10.58
C GLY A 530 31.34 -15.65 -10.20
N ALA A 531 31.98 -14.96 -11.15
CA ALA A 531 32.39 -13.57 -10.95
C ALA A 531 31.48 -12.72 -11.80
N GLY A 532 30.66 -11.89 -11.18
CA GLY A 532 29.78 -10.95 -11.89
C GLY A 532 30.50 -10.36 -13.09
N GLY A 533 29.91 -10.49 -14.28
CA GLY A 533 30.60 -10.29 -15.55
C GLY A 533 31.19 -8.91 -15.71
N PHE A 534 32.51 -8.82 -15.74
CA PHE A 534 33.23 -7.59 -15.98
C PHE A 534 33.60 -7.46 -17.45
N PHE A 535 33.33 -6.32 -18.07
CA PHE A 535 33.71 -6.02 -19.43
C PHE A 535 34.85 -5.02 -19.49
N PRO A 536 35.83 -5.16 -20.37
CA PRO A 536 36.92 -4.20 -20.52
C PRO A 536 36.51 -2.96 -21.32
N TYR A 537 37.30 -1.91 -21.12
CA TYR A 537 37.26 -0.55 -21.64
C TYR A 537 36.98 -0.42 -23.13
N LEU A 538 36.03 0.42 -23.42
CA LEU A 538 35.71 0.94 -24.74
C LEU A 538 36.48 2.24 -24.99
N GLY A 539 37.50 2.14 -25.80
CA GLY A 539 38.41 3.24 -26.14
C GLY A 539 37.78 4.62 -26.47
N PRO A 540 38.50 5.57 -27.02
CA PRO A 540 38.27 7.01 -26.95
C PRO A 540 37.03 7.58 -27.64
N LEU A 541 35.98 6.80 -27.85
CA LEU A 541 34.68 7.26 -28.25
C LEU A 541 34.01 7.86 -27.02
N GLY A 542 34.01 9.18 -26.93
CA GLY A 542 33.41 9.91 -25.82
C GLY A 542 32.01 9.38 -25.51
N TRP A 543 31.84 8.87 -24.31
CA TRP A 543 30.58 8.42 -23.74
C TRP A 543 29.65 9.62 -23.56
N ARG A 544 29.03 10.07 -24.62
CA ARG A 544 27.93 11.04 -24.57
C ARG A 544 26.58 10.39 -24.80
N ASP A 545 26.58 9.12 -25.23
CA ASP A 545 25.35 8.42 -25.54
C ASP A 545 25.06 7.39 -24.43
N ASP A 546 23.86 7.45 -23.95
CA ASP A 546 23.27 6.65 -22.91
C ASP A 546 23.50 5.13 -23.12
N PRO A 547 24.03 4.36 -22.13
CA PRO A 547 24.19 2.91 -22.21
C PRO A 547 22.87 2.17 -22.47
N VAL A 548 21.74 2.73 -22.04
CA VAL A 548 20.40 2.21 -22.39
C VAL A 548 20.19 2.29 -23.89
N SER A 549 20.66 3.36 -24.53
CA SER A 549 20.60 3.47 -25.99
C SER A 549 21.48 2.44 -26.69
N ILE A 550 22.62 2.06 -26.10
CA ILE A 550 23.50 1.01 -26.64
C ILE A 550 22.86 -0.37 -26.40
N ALA A 551 22.37 -0.64 -25.21
CA ALA A 551 21.66 -1.88 -24.89
C ALA A 551 20.40 -2.03 -25.76
N ALA A 552 19.60 -0.95 -25.88
CA ALA A 552 18.43 -0.93 -26.75
C ALA A 552 18.76 -1.11 -28.24
N ALA A 553 19.90 -0.58 -28.71
CA ALA A 553 20.35 -0.76 -30.08
C ALA A 553 20.87 -2.18 -30.38
N LEU A 554 21.48 -2.82 -29.39
CA LEU A 554 22.02 -4.19 -29.51
C LEU A 554 20.99 -5.28 -29.26
N PHE A 555 20.06 -5.01 -28.35
CA PHE A 555 19.01 -5.93 -27.91
C PHE A 555 17.69 -5.15 -27.89
N PRO A 556 17.13 -4.82 -29.06
CA PRO A 556 15.87 -4.10 -29.11
C PRO A 556 14.76 -5.00 -28.52
N ASP A 557 13.86 -4.37 -27.80
CA ASP A 557 12.60 -4.95 -27.36
C ASP A 557 11.74 -5.25 -28.61
N ALA A 558 11.76 -6.48 -29.07
CA ALA A 558 11.10 -6.87 -30.32
C ALA A 558 9.63 -7.24 -30.11
N ASP A 559 9.26 -7.67 -28.92
CA ASP A 559 7.90 -8.08 -28.59
C ASP A 559 7.07 -6.98 -27.89
N GLY A 560 7.71 -5.88 -27.48
CA GLY A 560 7.06 -4.71 -26.91
C GLY A 560 6.68 -4.86 -25.44
N ASP A 561 7.34 -5.78 -24.73
CA ASP A 561 7.13 -5.98 -23.28
C ASP A 561 7.91 -5.00 -22.41
N ALA A 562 8.62 -4.04 -23.02
CA ALA A 562 9.53 -3.08 -22.42
C ALA A 562 10.81 -3.67 -21.82
N LEU A 563 11.09 -4.94 -22.07
CA LEU A 563 12.35 -5.61 -21.77
C LEU A 563 13.23 -5.64 -23.01
N HIS A 564 14.54 -5.61 -22.81
CA HIS A 564 15.46 -5.84 -23.92
C HIS A 564 15.64 -7.35 -24.13
N ASP A 565 15.54 -7.83 -25.39
CA ASP A 565 15.69 -9.24 -25.77
C ASP A 565 17.15 -9.71 -25.63
N TYR A 566 17.58 -9.93 -24.40
CA TYR A 566 18.91 -10.50 -24.16
C TYR A 566 18.95 -11.99 -24.49
N PRO A 567 20.04 -12.49 -25.09
CA PRO A 567 20.19 -13.91 -25.25
C PRO A 567 20.32 -14.61 -23.90
N LEU A 568 19.47 -15.59 -23.66
CA LEU A 568 19.49 -16.43 -22.45
C LEU A 568 20.22 -17.74 -22.73
N ASP A 569 20.98 -18.27 -21.77
CA ASP A 569 21.56 -19.60 -21.86
C ASP A 569 20.53 -20.66 -21.40
N PRO A 570 19.93 -21.42 -22.33
CA PRO A 570 18.93 -22.41 -21.98
C PRO A 570 19.49 -23.55 -21.13
N ASN A 571 20.82 -23.70 -21.06
CA ASN A 571 21.47 -24.75 -20.25
C ASN A 571 21.54 -24.37 -18.76
N THR A 572 21.32 -23.07 -18.42
CA THR A 572 21.30 -22.59 -17.05
C THR A 572 19.90 -22.61 -16.47
N ARG A 573 18.89 -22.95 -17.26
CA ARG A 573 17.50 -22.98 -16.80
C ARG A 573 17.33 -23.92 -15.61
N ARG A 574 16.90 -23.36 -14.52
CA ARG A 574 16.54 -24.06 -13.29
C ARG A 574 15.05 -23.92 -13.02
N LYS A 575 14.50 -24.92 -12.36
CA LYS A 575 13.11 -24.93 -11.92
C LYS A 575 13.06 -25.46 -10.50
N ASP A 576 12.55 -24.63 -9.59
CA ASP A 576 12.36 -24.97 -8.19
C ASP A 576 10.85 -24.99 -7.90
N ILE A 577 10.40 -25.99 -7.15
CA ILE A 577 8.98 -26.15 -6.81
C ILE A 577 8.85 -26.23 -5.30
N GLY A 578 7.97 -25.40 -4.76
CA GLY A 578 7.53 -25.47 -3.37
C GLY A 578 6.04 -25.86 -3.32
N ASP A 579 5.69 -26.84 -2.50
CA ASP A 579 4.28 -27.21 -2.22
C ASP A 579 4.13 -27.48 -0.72
N GLU A 580 3.26 -26.72 -0.08
CA GLU A 580 3.04 -26.82 1.37
C GLU A 580 1.59 -26.50 1.72
N THR A 581 1.09 -27.18 2.76
CA THR A 581 -0.22 -26.89 3.34
C THR A 581 -0.07 -26.29 4.72
N PHE A 582 -0.45 -25.02 4.85
CA PHE A 582 -0.47 -24.30 6.12
C PHE A 582 -1.86 -24.41 6.76
N ARG A 583 -1.89 -24.74 8.06
CA ARG A 583 -3.14 -24.82 8.85
C ARG A 583 -3.03 -23.91 10.04
N GLN A 584 -4.02 -23.03 10.23
CA GLN A 584 -4.06 -22.08 11.34
C GLN A 584 -5.45 -22.02 11.97
N ALA A 585 -5.45 -21.86 13.29
CA ALA A 585 -6.66 -21.61 14.06
C ALA A 585 -6.60 -20.21 14.68
N THR A 586 -7.70 -19.48 14.56
CA THR A 586 -7.82 -18.12 15.10
C THR A 586 -9.01 -18.03 16.08
N PRO A 587 -8.79 -18.44 17.33
CA PRO A 587 -9.77 -18.28 18.40
C PRO A 587 -9.88 -16.80 18.83
N MET A 588 -11.05 -16.46 19.40
CA MET A 588 -11.32 -15.17 20.02
C MET A 588 -12.27 -15.36 21.21
N VAL A 589 -12.01 -14.60 22.26
CA VAL A 589 -12.89 -14.48 23.43
C VAL A 589 -13.00 -13.01 23.80
N SER A 590 -14.23 -12.51 23.93
CA SER A 590 -14.48 -11.14 24.34
C SER A 590 -15.57 -11.09 25.40
N LEU A 591 -15.35 -10.28 26.41
CA LEU A 591 -16.33 -10.00 27.46
C LEU A 591 -16.65 -8.50 27.42
N ALA A 592 -17.93 -8.17 27.25
CA ALA A 592 -18.40 -6.81 27.23
C ALA A 592 -19.37 -6.53 28.39
N TYR A 593 -19.21 -5.37 29.00
CA TYR A 593 -20.06 -4.91 30.10
C TYR A 593 -20.65 -3.54 29.79
N THR A 594 -21.96 -3.50 29.63
CA THR A 594 -22.73 -2.25 29.43
C THR A 594 -23.22 -1.76 30.78
N LEU A 595 -23.02 -0.48 31.06
CA LEU A 595 -23.51 0.11 32.30
C LEU A 595 -25.04 0.04 32.39
N PRO A 596 -25.56 -0.29 33.58
CA PRO A 596 -27.01 -0.35 33.81
C PRO A 596 -27.69 1.03 33.68
N ASP A 597 -28.92 1.06 33.17
CA ASP A 597 -29.69 2.28 32.96
C ASP A 597 -29.82 3.18 34.21
N HIS A 598 -29.85 2.58 35.41
CA HIS A 598 -29.94 3.36 36.67
C HIS A 598 -28.66 4.12 37.04
N TRP A 599 -27.53 3.87 36.34
CA TRP A 599 -26.30 4.67 36.44
C TRP A 599 -26.22 5.72 35.32
N LEU A 600 -27.13 5.67 34.36
CA LEU A 600 -27.23 6.58 33.24
C LEU A 600 -28.24 7.64 33.60
N ASP A 601 -27.83 8.90 33.77
CA ASP A 601 -28.73 10.01 34.11
C ASP A 601 -29.36 10.67 32.89
N GLY A 602 -28.95 10.24 31.69
CA GLY A 602 -29.42 10.78 30.40
C GLY A 602 -28.85 12.16 30.06
N GLU A 603 -28.34 12.90 31.06
CA GLU A 603 -27.74 14.22 30.86
C GLU A 603 -26.22 14.12 30.78
N LEU A 604 -25.56 13.59 31.82
CA LEU A 604 -24.09 13.47 31.84
C LEU A 604 -23.60 12.20 31.18
N LEU A 605 -24.28 11.07 31.37
CA LEU A 605 -23.88 9.79 30.82
C LEU A 605 -25.06 9.10 30.13
N ASN A 606 -24.95 8.87 28.82
CA ASN A 606 -26.03 8.33 28.01
C ASN A 606 -25.86 6.83 27.72
N SER A 607 -24.61 6.40 27.49
CA SER A 607 -24.25 4.98 27.35
C SER A 607 -22.80 4.77 27.69
N ALA A 608 -22.46 3.61 28.21
CA ALA A 608 -21.06 3.22 28.40
C ALA A 608 -20.91 1.69 28.28
N LEU A 609 -20.02 1.28 27.40
CA LEU A 609 -19.57 -0.09 27.18
C LEU A 609 -18.10 -0.21 27.57
N PHE A 610 -17.76 -1.20 28.36
CA PHE A 610 -16.39 -1.62 28.66
C PHE A 610 -16.19 -3.05 28.14
N TYR A 611 -15.02 -3.34 27.60
CA TYR A 611 -14.75 -4.68 27.07
C TYR A 611 -13.32 -5.14 27.31
N ALA A 612 -13.13 -6.45 27.33
CA ALA A 612 -11.83 -7.11 27.31
C ALA A 612 -11.85 -8.21 26.25
N THR A 613 -10.91 -8.19 25.34
CA THR A 613 -10.82 -9.13 24.21
C THR A 613 -9.45 -9.78 24.17
N TRP A 614 -9.43 -11.10 24.07
CA TRP A 614 -8.29 -11.87 23.65
C TRP A 614 -8.57 -12.45 22.27
N SER A 615 -7.64 -12.23 21.31
CA SER A 615 -7.82 -12.68 19.92
C SER A 615 -6.50 -13.09 19.31
N ARG A 616 -6.58 -13.96 18.31
CA ARG A 616 -5.45 -14.43 17.53
C ARG A 616 -5.66 -14.17 16.04
N GLY A 617 -4.63 -13.68 15.36
CA GLY A 617 -4.56 -13.52 13.91
C GLY A 617 -3.34 -14.23 13.34
N PHE A 618 -3.32 -14.40 12.02
CA PHE A 618 -2.15 -14.94 11.33
C PHE A 618 -2.02 -14.37 9.91
N LYS A 619 -0.79 -14.37 9.42
CA LYS A 619 -0.41 -14.22 8.02
C LYS A 619 0.19 -15.53 7.56
N SER A 620 -0.19 -15.99 6.38
CA SER A 620 0.22 -17.33 5.91
C SER A 620 1.71 -17.39 5.60
N GLY A 621 2.27 -18.61 5.65
CA GLY A 621 3.60 -18.88 5.16
C GLY A 621 3.66 -18.85 3.63
N PHE A 622 4.85 -18.78 3.06
CA PHE A 622 5.07 -18.74 1.62
C PHE A 622 6.46 -19.30 1.27
N PHE A 623 6.78 -19.28 -0.01
CA PHE A 623 8.10 -19.64 -0.52
C PHE A 623 8.84 -18.42 -1.02
N GLU A 624 10.06 -18.20 -0.53
CA GLU A 624 10.92 -17.08 -0.90
C GLU A 624 12.07 -17.57 -1.77
N PRO A 625 12.31 -16.95 -2.94
CA PRO A 625 13.51 -17.17 -3.73
C PRO A 625 14.78 -16.78 -2.97
N ARG A 626 15.76 -17.69 -2.86
CA ARG A 626 17.00 -17.46 -2.15
C ARG A 626 18.21 -17.75 -3.04
N GLY A 627 18.41 -16.92 -4.04
CA GLY A 627 19.55 -17.04 -4.94
C GLY A 627 19.71 -18.46 -5.50
N VAL A 628 20.92 -19.01 -5.36
CA VAL A 628 21.25 -20.37 -5.87
C VAL A 628 20.62 -21.50 -5.04
N ASP A 629 20.08 -21.21 -3.87
CA ASP A 629 19.45 -22.22 -3.00
C ASP A 629 18.00 -22.54 -3.39
N GLY A 630 17.46 -21.80 -4.39
CA GLY A 630 16.11 -22.01 -4.86
C GLY A 630 15.04 -21.43 -3.93
N LEU A 631 13.93 -22.13 -3.74
CA LEU A 631 12.81 -21.69 -2.91
C LEU A 631 12.98 -22.12 -1.45
N GLN A 632 12.98 -21.14 -0.55
CA GLN A 632 12.97 -21.36 0.90
C GLN A 632 11.57 -21.18 1.47
N ARG A 633 11.14 -22.10 2.34
CA ARG A 633 9.89 -22.00 3.08
C ARG A 633 9.98 -20.96 4.20
N ILE A 634 9.02 -20.04 4.24
CA ILE A 634 8.80 -19.05 5.31
C ILE A 634 7.59 -19.48 6.14
N ASN A 635 7.73 -19.50 7.46
CA ASN A 635 6.66 -19.90 8.38
C ASN A 635 5.52 -18.87 8.41
N PRO A 636 4.29 -19.30 8.77
CA PRO A 636 3.22 -18.37 9.09
C PRO A 636 3.61 -17.46 10.27
N GLU A 637 3.32 -16.18 10.14
CA GLU A 637 3.38 -15.21 11.25
C GLU A 637 2.10 -15.30 12.07
N VAL A 638 2.21 -15.30 13.39
CA VAL A 638 1.07 -15.36 14.29
C VAL A 638 1.10 -14.20 15.28
N VAL A 639 -0.05 -13.57 15.49
CA VAL A 639 -0.20 -12.51 16.48
C VAL A 639 -1.25 -12.89 17.51
N THR A 640 -0.94 -12.65 18.79
CA THR A 640 -1.86 -12.77 19.92
C THR A 640 -2.08 -11.38 20.51
N ASN A 641 -3.34 -10.94 20.61
CA ASN A 641 -3.72 -9.62 21.11
C ASN A 641 -4.52 -9.74 22.40
N ASN A 642 -4.14 -8.93 23.40
CA ASN A 642 -4.91 -8.67 24.62
C ASN A 642 -5.34 -7.21 24.59
N GLU A 643 -6.63 -6.93 24.59
CA GLU A 643 -7.18 -5.59 24.47
C GLU A 643 -8.22 -5.32 25.57
N ILE A 644 -8.16 -4.14 26.14
CA ILE A 644 -9.20 -3.59 27.03
C ILE A 644 -9.64 -2.27 26.41
N GLY A 645 -10.94 -2.06 26.27
CA GLY A 645 -11.46 -0.83 25.70
C GLY A 645 -12.74 -0.35 26.36
N PHE A 646 -13.13 0.86 25.97
CA PHE A 646 -14.36 1.51 26.40
C PHE A 646 -14.97 2.34 25.27
N LYS A 647 -16.30 2.47 25.32
CA LYS A 647 -17.09 3.31 24.43
C LYS A 647 -18.14 4.04 25.23
N ILE A 648 -18.15 5.37 25.16
CA ILE A 648 -18.96 6.23 26.01
C ILE A 648 -19.64 7.30 25.16
N ASP A 649 -20.96 7.43 25.27
CA ASP A 649 -21.72 8.58 24.83
C ASP A 649 -22.18 9.38 26.07
N ALA A 650 -21.96 10.68 26.06
CA ALA A 650 -22.19 11.58 27.21
C ALA A 650 -22.79 12.91 26.78
N PHE A 651 -23.26 13.71 27.78
CA PHE A 651 -23.78 15.06 27.61
C PHE A 651 -24.93 15.14 26.59
N GLU A 652 -26.02 14.40 26.85
CA GLU A 652 -27.18 14.27 25.93
C GLU A 652 -26.77 13.75 24.55
N ARG A 653 -25.80 12.83 24.50
CA ARG A 653 -25.18 12.31 23.27
C ARG A 653 -24.49 13.37 22.40
N SER A 654 -24.03 14.47 22.98
CA SER A 654 -23.22 15.46 22.26
C SER A 654 -21.72 15.10 22.25
N VAL A 655 -21.27 14.20 23.13
CA VAL A 655 -19.89 13.75 23.25
C VAL A 655 -19.81 12.24 23.10
N ARG A 656 -18.93 11.77 22.23
CA ARG A 656 -18.57 10.37 22.07
C ARG A 656 -17.09 10.20 22.32
N ILE A 657 -16.73 9.27 23.20
CA ILE A 657 -15.33 8.94 23.54
C ILE A 657 -15.14 7.43 23.44
N ASN A 658 -14.24 6.98 22.56
CA ASN A 658 -13.87 5.59 22.42
C ASN A 658 -12.37 5.44 22.68
N GLY A 659 -11.98 4.41 23.43
CA GLY A 659 -10.57 4.18 23.73
C GLY A 659 -10.25 2.69 23.84
N ALA A 660 -9.00 2.35 23.58
CA ALA A 660 -8.47 0.98 23.72
C ALA A 660 -7.03 1.01 24.21
N PHE A 661 -6.69 0.03 25.05
CA PHE A 661 -5.34 -0.31 25.47
C PHE A 661 -5.07 -1.73 25.01
N TYR A 662 -3.92 -1.97 24.40
CA TYR A 662 -3.61 -3.27 23.84
C TYR A 662 -2.16 -3.68 24.04
N HIS A 663 -1.97 -5.00 24.07
CA HIS A 663 -0.68 -5.68 24.08
C HIS A 663 -0.74 -6.82 23.07
N MET A 664 0.13 -6.76 22.09
CA MET A 664 0.21 -7.70 20.98
C MET A 664 1.57 -8.39 21.00
N ASP A 665 1.57 -9.70 21.00
CA ASP A 665 2.76 -10.55 20.93
C ASP A 665 2.79 -11.24 19.56
N PHE A 666 3.93 -11.18 18.89
CA PHE A 666 4.19 -11.81 17.60
C PHE A 666 5.15 -12.99 17.78
N ASP A 667 4.78 -14.10 17.15
CA ASP A 667 5.64 -15.26 16.92
C ASP A 667 5.92 -15.37 15.42
N ASP A 668 7.18 -15.64 15.06
CA ASP A 668 7.63 -15.83 13.66
C ASP A 668 7.29 -14.65 12.74
N GLN A 669 7.42 -13.40 13.22
CA GLN A 669 7.14 -12.22 12.39
C GLN A 669 7.94 -12.27 11.07
N GLN A 670 7.24 -12.10 9.94
CA GLN A 670 7.85 -12.11 8.62
C GLN A 670 8.44 -10.74 8.30
N LEU A 671 9.76 -10.66 8.16
CA LEU A 671 10.49 -9.42 7.93
C LEU A 671 11.43 -9.57 6.74
N ILE A 672 11.69 -8.44 6.06
CA ILE A 672 12.81 -8.35 5.13
C ILE A 672 14.09 -8.35 5.94
N ALA A 673 15.02 -9.21 5.56
CA ALA A 673 16.32 -9.36 6.17
C ALA A 673 17.40 -9.53 5.09
N VAL A 674 18.62 -9.27 5.46
CA VAL A 674 19.78 -9.61 4.65
C VAL A 674 20.26 -11.00 5.04
N GLY A 675 20.53 -11.82 4.05
CA GLY A 675 21.06 -13.16 4.20
C GLY A 675 22.14 -13.48 3.18
N SER A 676 22.68 -14.69 3.24
CA SER A 676 23.55 -15.23 2.18
C SER A 676 22.97 -16.53 1.65
N ASP A 677 23.17 -16.82 0.36
CA ASP A 677 22.92 -18.13 -0.21
C ASP A 677 24.13 -19.06 0.02
N SER A 678 24.02 -20.33 -0.37
CA SER A 678 25.09 -21.32 -0.20
C SER A 678 26.34 -21.02 -1.03
N ALA A 679 26.23 -20.17 -2.04
CA ALA A 679 27.38 -19.67 -2.81
C ALA A 679 27.99 -18.40 -2.19
N GLN A 680 27.53 -18.00 -0.98
CA GLN A 680 27.92 -16.78 -0.28
C GLN A 680 27.58 -15.46 -1.02
N ASN A 681 26.58 -15.51 -1.92
CA ASN A 681 26.02 -14.28 -2.46
C ASN A 681 25.13 -13.63 -1.40
N VAL A 682 25.25 -12.32 -1.27
CA VAL A 682 24.35 -11.55 -0.41
C VAL A 682 22.99 -11.44 -1.09
N VAL A 683 21.96 -11.80 -0.38
CA VAL A 683 20.57 -11.77 -0.85
C VAL A 683 19.69 -11.02 0.14
N VAL A 684 18.80 -10.19 -0.37
CA VAL A 684 17.74 -9.56 0.42
C VAL A 684 16.53 -10.47 0.33
N VAL A 685 16.16 -11.05 1.44
CA VAL A 685 15.13 -12.11 1.50
C VAL A 685 14.16 -11.85 2.65
N PHE A 686 13.02 -12.52 2.61
CA PHE A 686 12.19 -12.65 3.79
C PHE A 686 12.75 -13.71 4.74
N GLY A 687 12.68 -13.40 6.02
CA GLY A 687 12.95 -14.32 7.11
C GLY A 687 11.86 -14.21 8.18
N ASN A 688 11.82 -15.16 9.10
CA ASN A 688 11.02 -15.07 10.31
C ASN A 688 11.91 -14.47 11.42
N ALA A 689 11.56 -13.29 11.96
CA ALA A 689 12.10 -12.82 13.24
C ALA A 689 11.59 -13.72 14.35
N GLY A 690 12.32 -13.86 15.44
CA GLY A 690 11.92 -14.69 16.56
C GLY A 690 10.63 -14.19 17.19
N GLN A 691 10.72 -13.11 17.95
CA GLN A 691 9.58 -12.55 18.68
C GLN A 691 9.61 -11.01 18.64
N SER A 692 8.42 -10.41 18.60
CA SER A 692 8.27 -8.98 18.78
C SER A 692 6.99 -8.63 19.54
N GLU A 693 6.95 -7.43 20.12
CA GLU A 693 5.80 -6.97 20.87
C GLU A 693 5.39 -5.54 20.49
N ILE A 694 4.10 -5.27 20.63
CA ILE A 694 3.52 -3.94 20.51
C ILE A 694 2.66 -3.67 21.73
N ARG A 695 2.87 -2.53 22.37
CA ARG A 695 2.01 -2.01 23.45
C ARG A 695 1.50 -0.64 23.04
N GLY A 696 0.21 -0.42 23.17
CA GLY A 696 -0.33 0.87 22.75
C GLY A 696 -1.62 1.27 23.44
N ALA A 697 -1.96 2.55 23.22
CA ALA A 697 -3.21 3.15 23.63
C ALA A 697 -3.74 4.03 22.51
N GLU A 698 -5.04 3.97 22.28
CA GLU A 698 -5.76 4.76 21.29
C GLU A 698 -6.96 5.45 21.94
N LEU A 699 -7.23 6.69 21.53
CA LEU A 699 -8.37 7.48 21.98
C LEU A 699 -8.99 8.21 20.78
N GLU A 700 -10.31 8.21 20.70
CA GLU A 700 -11.08 8.96 19.72
C GLU A 700 -12.16 9.77 20.43
N LEU A 701 -12.29 11.03 20.04
CA LEU A 701 -13.30 11.97 20.55
C LEU A 701 -14.08 12.54 19.38
N LEU A 702 -15.41 12.54 19.49
CA LEU A 702 -16.30 13.34 18.66
C LEU A 702 -17.20 14.17 19.60
N TRP A 703 -17.18 15.48 19.45
CA TRP A 703 -17.89 16.42 20.31
C TRP A 703 -18.65 17.46 19.49
N LEU A 704 -19.93 17.63 19.79
CA LEU A 704 -20.82 18.65 19.24
C LEU A 704 -21.18 19.66 20.32
N PRO A 705 -20.31 20.68 20.61
CA PRO A 705 -20.60 21.71 21.61
C PRO A 705 -21.89 22.49 21.32
N SER A 706 -22.26 22.57 20.05
CA SER A 706 -23.53 23.13 19.56
C SER A 706 -23.89 22.47 18.22
N SER A 707 -25.10 22.72 17.76
CA SER A 707 -25.53 22.25 16.40
C SER A 707 -24.67 22.79 15.25
N ALA A 708 -23.95 23.89 15.48
CA ALA A 708 -23.09 24.52 14.48
C ALA A 708 -21.61 24.07 14.58
N LEU A 709 -21.15 23.61 15.73
CA LEU A 709 -19.74 23.32 15.99
C LEU A 709 -19.52 21.82 16.23
N GLN A 710 -18.64 21.23 15.46
CA GLN A 710 -18.18 19.85 15.62
C GLN A 710 -16.66 19.82 15.82
N ILE A 711 -16.23 19.06 16.80
CA ILE A 711 -14.81 18.80 17.10
C ILE A 711 -14.59 17.31 17.08
N ASN A 712 -13.62 16.85 16.31
CA ASN A 712 -13.15 15.47 16.35
C ASN A 712 -11.65 15.44 16.65
N ALA A 713 -11.24 14.51 17.49
CA ALA A 713 -9.84 14.31 17.81
C ALA A 713 -9.50 12.82 17.87
N SER A 714 -8.29 12.49 17.54
CA SER A 714 -7.74 11.15 17.75
C SER A 714 -6.31 11.23 18.27
N LEU A 715 -5.93 10.23 19.07
CA LEU A 715 -4.60 10.09 19.63
C LEU A 715 -4.23 8.61 19.62
N SER A 716 -3.01 8.30 19.22
CA SER A 716 -2.40 6.98 19.46
C SER A 716 -1.00 7.14 20.03
N ILE A 717 -0.67 6.26 20.95
CA ILE A 717 0.66 6.16 21.58
C ILE A 717 1.04 4.68 21.57
N ASN A 718 2.16 4.36 20.94
CA ASN A 718 2.61 3.00 20.71
C ASN A 718 4.07 2.84 21.15
N ASN A 719 4.41 1.63 21.55
CA ASN A 719 5.77 1.18 21.75
C ASN A 719 5.97 -0.12 20.98
N TYR A 720 6.86 -0.09 20.00
CA TYR A 720 7.20 -1.21 19.12
C TYR A 720 8.57 -1.73 19.49
N ARG A 721 8.73 -3.05 19.61
CA ARG A 721 10.00 -3.63 19.99
C ARG A 721 10.19 -5.04 19.45
N TYR A 722 11.31 -5.32 18.82
CA TYR A 722 11.78 -6.69 18.63
C TYR A 722 12.28 -7.24 19.96
N ILE A 723 11.79 -8.43 20.36
CA ILE A 723 12.22 -9.12 21.58
C ILE A 723 13.42 -10.01 21.25
N GLU A 724 13.33 -10.72 20.12
CA GLU A 724 14.38 -11.57 19.60
C GLU A 724 14.45 -11.40 18.08
N PHE A 725 15.48 -10.74 17.60
CA PHE A 725 15.72 -10.57 16.19
C PHE A 725 17.21 -10.49 15.91
N THR A 726 17.71 -11.43 15.10
CA THR A 726 19.12 -11.48 14.70
C THR A 726 19.20 -11.47 13.19
N GLU A 727 20.01 -10.61 12.64
CA GLU A 727 20.21 -10.43 11.20
C GLU A 727 21.68 -10.56 10.84
N LEU A 728 21.98 -11.04 9.63
CA LEU A 728 23.32 -11.04 9.09
C LEU A 728 23.79 -9.60 8.83
N ASP A 729 24.95 -9.24 9.36
CA ASP A 729 25.61 -7.97 9.05
C ASP A 729 26.08 -7.97 7.60
N LEU A 730 25.44 -7.16 6.76
CA LEU A 730 25.71 -7.08 5.34
C LEU A 730 27.18 -6.77 5.04
N GLN A 731 27.78 -5.84 5.80
CA GLN A 731 29.19 -5.45 5.62
C GLN A 731 30.12 -6.62 5.90
N SER A 732 29.85 -7.39 6.95
CA SER A 732 30.67 -8.57 7.27
C SER A 732 30.45 -9.71 6.26
N ALA A 733 29.24 -9.90 5.78
CA ALA A 733 28.92 -10.91 4.77
C ALA A 733 29.66 -10.65 3.45
N ILE A 734 29.72 -9.41 3.01
CA ILE A 734 30.43 -8.98 1.80
C ILE A 734 31.92 -9.29 1.87
N VAL A 735 32.57 -9.19 3.04
CA VAL A 735 34.00 -9.57 3.21
C VAL A 735 34.21 -11.05 3.52
N GLY A 736 33.17 -11.86 3.38
CA GLY A 736 33.25 -13.32 3.63
C GLY A 736 33.36 -13.68 5.11
N GLN A 737 32.88 -12.79 6.00
CA GLN A 737 32.77 -13.02 7.44
C GLN A 737 31.30 -13.05 7.81
N GLU A 738 30.80 -14.19 8.25
CA GLU A 738 29.45 -14.24 8.80
C GLU A 738 29.45 -13.69 10.23
N LYS A 739 28.95 -12.48 10.37
CA LYS A 739 28.69 -11.85 11.66
C LYS A 739 27.23 -11.50 11.75
N PHE A 740 26.60 -11.90 12.84
CA PHE A 740 25.19 -11.57 13.11
C PHE A 740 25.11 -10.38 14.06
N VAL A 741 24.16 -9.49 13.78
CA VAL A 741 23.82 -8.33 14.62
C VAL A 741 22.53 -8.63 15.34
N ASP A 742 22.53 -8.45 16.68
CA ASP A 742 21.31 -8.50 17.48
C ASP A 742 20.58 -7.16 17.39
N ARG A 743 19.37 -7.21 16.83
CA ARG A 743 18.47 -6.07 16.64
C ARG A 743 17.38 -6.01 17.71
N SER A 744 17.47 -6.81 18.75
CA SER A 744 16.52 -6.76 19.86
C SER A 744 16.45 -5.35 20.44
N ASN A 745 15.24 -4.92 20.80
CA ASN A 745 14.91 -3.58 21.27
C ASN A 745 14.91 -2.45 20.24
N GLU A 746 15.13 -2.72 18.96
CA GLU A 746 14.89 -1.73 17.90
C GLU A 746 13.38 -1.53 17.69
N THR A 747 13.00 -0.33 17.18
CA THR A 747 11.63 0.00 16.83
C THR A 747 11.26 -0.55 15.44
N PHE A 748 9.97 -0.66 15.18
CA PHE A 748 9.50 -1.08 13.86
C PHE A 748 9.62 0.07 12.85
N PRO A 749 9.94 -0.23 11.59
CA PRO A 749 9.89 0.77 10.54
C PRO A 749 8.44 1.16 10.19
N VAL A 750 8.29 2.36 9.61
CA VAL A 750 6.99 2.94 9.16
C VAL A 750 5.98 3.13 10.28
N SER A 751 6.41 3.10 11.53
CA SER A 751 5.55 3.06 12.71
C SER A 751 5.86 4.21 13.65
N PRO A 752 5.14 5.36 13.56
CA PRO A 752 5.32 6.46 14.50
C PRO A 752 4.88 6.04 15.91
N ASP A 753 5.70 6.35 16.92
CA ASP A 753 5.35 6.09 18.33
C ASP A 753 4.11 6.87 18.77
N LYS A 754 3.89 8.05 18.17
CA LYS A 754 2.76 8.92 18.51
C LYS A 754 2.16 9.50 17.26
N SER A 755 0.83 9.45 17.17
CA SER A 755 0.07 10.21 16.18
C SER A 755 -1.14 10.86 16.82
N ALA A 756 -1.52 12.05 16.34
CA ALA A 756 -2.68 12.77 16.81
C ALA A 756 -3.37 13.50 15.66
N SER A 757 -4.67 13.65 15.75
CA SER A 757 -5.44 14.53 14.84
C SER A 757 -6.45 15.37 15.62
N LEU A 758 -6.73 16.56 15.07
CA LEU A 758 -7.76 17.46 15.59
C LEU A 758 -8.47 18.12 14.41
N GLY A 759 -9.77 17.87 14.25
CA GLY A 759 -10.61 18.53 13.28
C GLY A 759 -11.62 19.44 13.97
N VAL A 760 -11.80 20.64 13.44
CA VAL A 760 -12.80 21.61 13.91
C VAL A 760 -13.63 22.06 12.72
N GLN A 761 -14.94 21.86 12.80
CA GLN A 761 -15.90 22.24 11.77
C GLN A 761 -16.94 23.18 12.34
N TYR A 762 -17.20 24.26 11.62
CA TYR A 762 -18.25 25.20 11.95
C TYR A 762 -19.17 25.38 10.74
N THR A 763 -20.48 25.18 10.98
CA THR A 763 -21.53 25.28 9.96
C THR A 763 -22.43 26.48 10.27
N TRP A 764 -22.50 27.41 9.33
CA TRP A 764 -23.42 28.55 9.38
C TRP A 764 -24.53 28.35 8.38
N SER A 765 -25.78 28.59 8.77
CA SER A 765 -26.97 28.52 7.92
C SER A 765 -27.64 29.89 7.85
N GLY A 766 -28.00 30.31 6.65
CA GLY A 766 -28.67 31.61 6.41
C GLY A 766 -29.34 31.67 5.04
N ASP A 767 -29.83 32.86 4.68
CA ASP A 767 -30.60 33.09 3.45
C ASP A 767 -29.82 32.72 2.15
N ILE A 768 -28.52 32.80 2.20
CA ILE A 768 -27.65 32.43 1.06
C ILE A 768 -27.36 30.92 0.98
N GLY A 769 -27.92 30.14 1.90
CA GLY A 769 -27.64 28.71 2.02
C GLY A 769 -26.79 28.36 3.23
N ILE A 770 -26.02 27.26 3.14
CA ILE A 770 -25.17 26.72 4.20
C ILE A 770 -23.71 26.97 3.87
N VAL A 771 -22.96 27.49 4.82
CA VAL A 771 -21.51 27.64 4.73
C VAL A 771 -20.85 26.78 5.82
N THR A 772 -20.06 25.79 5.41
CA THR A 772 -19.30 24.92 6.31
C THR A 772 -17.81 25.23 6.16
N SER A 773 -17.17 25.59 7.27
CA SER A 773 -15.72 25.76 7.38
C SER A 773 -15.12 24.66 8.22
N ARG A 774 -14.02 24.08 7.77
CA ARG A 774 -13.32 22.99 8.45
C ARG A 774 -11.80 23.20 8.43
N LEU A 775 -11.17 22.91 9.55
CA LEU A 775 -9.72 22.83 9.70
C LEU A 775 -9.36 21.48 10.34
N ASP A 776 -8.37 20.81 9.76
CA ASP A 776 -7.84 19.54 10.25
C ASP A 776 -6.32 19.66 10.47
N LEU A 777 -5.89 19.41 11.70
CA LEU A 777 -4.49 19.32 12.09
C LEU A 777 -4.14 17.85 12.32
N SER A 778 -3.07 17.37 11.71
CA SER A 778 -2.51 16.04 11.97
C SER A 778 -1.05 16.15 12.40
N TYR A 779 -0.66 15.33 13.37
CA TYR A 779 0.70 15.26 13.92
C TYR A 779 1.20 13.82 13.93
N LYS A 780 2.48 13.64 13.62
CA LYS A 780 3.22 12.37 13.77
C LYS A 780 4.57 12.63 14.41
N SER A 781 4.98 11.72 15.31
CA SER A 781 6.35 11.70 15.84
C SER A 781 7.33 11.22 14.78
N ASP A 782 8.60 11.12 15.15
CA ASP A 782 9.66 10.59 14.29
C ASP A 782 9.28 9.21 13.74
N VAL A 783 9.60 8.97 12.48
CA VAL A 783 9.33 7.69 11.78
C VAL A 783 10.60 7.16 11.18
N PHE A 784 10.97 5.94 11.51
CA PHE A 784 12.06 5.22 10.89
C PHE A 784 11.57 4.56 9.58
N TYR A 785 12.37 4.61 8.51
CA TYR A 785 12.04 4.03 7.21
C TYR A 785 13.00 2.95 6.73
N GLY A 786 14.20 2.87 7.30
CA GLY A 786 15.19 1.85 6.95
C GLY A 786 14.79 0.43 7.39
N PHE A 787 15.58 -0.55 7.00
CA PHE A 787 15.38 -1.94 7.40
C PHE A 787 16.65 -2.64 7.89
N ASP A 788 17.81 -2.00 7.80
CA ASP A 788 19.12 -2.55 8.20
C ASP A 788 19.65 -1.88 9.48
N PRO A 789 20.60 -2.51 10.20
CA PRO A 789 21.14 -1.98 11.46
C PRO A 789 21.83 -0.62 11.32
N ALA A 790 22.56 -0.38 10.22
CA ALA A 790 23.25 0.88 10.00
C ALA A 790 22.26 2.03 9.77
N SER A 791 21.18 1.78 9.01
CA SER A 791 20.09 2.74 8.83
C SER A 791 19.39 3.06 10.16
N TYR A 792 19.21 2.08 11.06
CA TYR A 792 18.65 2.33 12.37
C TYR A 792 19.58 3.18 13.25
N ALA A 793 20.86 2.86 13.25
CA ALA A 793 21.86 3.68 13.97
C ALA A 793 21.90 5.13 13.45
N ALA A 794 21.84 5.31 12.13
CA ALA A 794 21.78 6.63 11.51
C ALA A 794 20.50 7.39 11.87
N PHE A 795 19.35 6.72 11.94
CA PHE A 795 18.08 7.30 12.40
C PHE A 795 18.16 7.74 13.86
N LYS A 796 18.76 6.94 14.73
CA LYS A 796 18.94 7.30 16.16
C LYS A 796 19.86 8.50 16.35
N ASP A 797 20.89 8.67 15.52
CA ASP A 797 21.77 9.84 15.52
C ASP A 797 21.02 11.08 14.99
N SER A 798 20.33 10.94 13.87
CA SER A 798 19.47 11.99 13.28
C SER A 798 18.32 11.38 12.48
N PRO A 799 17.06 11.56 12.90
CA PRO A 799 15.91 11.06 12.17
C PRO A 799 15.84 11.51 10.70
N GLU A 800 16.52 12.60 10.35
CA GLU A 800 16.57 13.10 8.98
C GLU A 800 17.36 12.22 8.02
N LYS A 801 18.27 11.37 8.52
CA LYS A 801 19.07 10.49 7.67
C LYS A 801 18.25 9.34 7.11
N ALA A 802 17.74 8.47 7.96
CA ALA A 802 17.05 7.25 7.55
C ALA A 802 15.56 7.24 7.90
N GLY A 803 14.96 8.41 8.08
CA GLY A 803 13.56 8.55 8.49
C GLY A 803 13.01 9.95 8.26
N GLN A 804 11.98 10.26 9.03
CA GLN A 804 11.30 11.55 9.04
C GLN A 804 11.21 12.05 10.48
N PRO A 805 11.73 13.25 10.81
CA PRO A 805 11.48 13.92 12.08
C PRO A 805 9.98 14.18 12.32
N ALA A 806 9.61 14.43 13.57
CA ALA A 806 8.24 14.78 13.91
C ALA A 806 7.75 15.98 13.08
N TYR A 807 6.50 15.91 12.61
CA TYR A 807 5.90 16.93 11.78
C TYR A 807 4.38 17.06 12.02
N ALA A 808 3.83 18.19 11.57
CA ALA A 808 2.40 18.43 11.60
C ALA A 808 1.91 19.02 10.26
N LEU A 809 0.74 18.59 9.81
CA LEU A 809 0.09 19.11 8.61
C LEU A 809 -1.23 19.79 9.00
N LEU A 810 -1.51 20.92 8.37
CA LEU A 810 -2.76 21.66 8.53
C LEU A 810 -3.49 21.68 7.18
N ASP A 811 -4.70 21.13 7.15
CA ASP A 811 -5.60 21.13 6.00
C ASP A 811 -6.83 22.04 6.31
N GLY A 812 -7.44 22.62 5.28
CA GLY A 812 -8.63 23.44 5.43
C GLY A 812 -9.58 23.35 4.25
N ARG A 813 -10.88 23.47 4.54
CA ARG A 813 -11.95 23.44 3.52
C ARG A 813 -13.05 24.43 3.87
N LEU A 814 -13.52 25.16 2.87
CA LEU A 814 -14.67 26.05 2.95
C LEU A 814 -15.66 25.61 1.88
N THR A 815 -16.84 25.18 2.28
CA THR A 815 -17.91 24.71 1.38
C THR A 815 -19.11 25.64 1.53
N TRP A 816 -19.61 26.14 0.41
CA TRP A 816 -20.91 26.78 0.29
C TRP A 816 -21.87 25.85 -0.41
N GLN A 817 -23.08 25.70 0.14
CA GLN A 817 -24.19 24.97 -0.47
C GLN A 817 -25.36 25.94 -0.63
N ASN A 818 -25.97 25.94 -1.81
CA ASN A 818 -27.12 26.81 -2.09
C ASN A 818 -28.33 26.46 -1.22
N PRO A 819 -29.35 27.36 -1.11
CA PRO A 819 -30.55 27.09 -0.31
C PRO A 819 -31.37 25.86 -0.75
N ALA A 820 -31.29 25.47 -2.00
CA ALA A 820 -31.97 24.28 -2.52
C ALA A 820 -31.24 22.97 -2.12
N GLY A 821 -29.96 23.06 -1.69
CA GLY A 821 -29.19 21.91 -1.29
C GLY A 821 -28.58 21.08 -2.42
N ASP A 822 -28.85 21.44 -3.66
CA ASP A 822 -28.48 20.69 -4.84
C ASP A 822 -27.13 21.10 -5.47
N LEU A 823 -26.65 22.32 -5.21
CA LEU A 823 -25.35 22.82 -5.69
C LEU A 823 -24.43 23.15 -4.52
N SER A 824 -23.21 22.64 -4.56
CA SER A 824 -22.17 23.05 -3.63
C SER A 824 -20.87 23.44 -4.34
N VAL A 825 -20.19 24.43 -3.77
CA VAL A 825 -18.87 24.88 -4.20
C VAL A 825 -17.93 24.84 -3.01
N SER A 826 -16.78 24.19 -3.16
CA SER A 826 -15.79 24.10 -2.09
C SER A 826 -14.46 24.66 -2.54
N ALA A 827 -13.84 25.48 -1.70
CA ALA A 827 -12.43 25.82 -1.78
C ALA A 827 -11.67 25.03 -0.73
N TRP A 828 -10.55 24.42 -1.12
CA TRP A 828 -9.77 23.59 -0.21
C TRP A 828 -8.28 23.88 -0.34
N ALA A 829 -7.57 23.68 0.76
CA ALA A 829 -6.11 23.69 0.79
C ALA A 829 -5.63 22.58 1.73
N LYS A 830 -4.64 21.79 1.28
CA LYS A 830 -3.95 20.75 2.03
C LYS A 830 -2.52 21.21 2.30
N ASN A 831 -1.97 20.82 3.44
CA ASN A 831 -0.64 21.26 3.88
C ASN A 831 -0.48 22.79 3.75
N ILE A 832 -1.37 23.54 4.39
CA ILE A 832 -1.44 25.01 4.30
C ILE A 832 -0.11 25.66 4.72
N THR A 833 0.58 25.07 5.71
CA THR A 833 1.87 25.53 6.22
C THR A 833 3.01 25.27 5.26
N ASP A 834 2.79 24.49 4.21
CA ASP A 834 3.81 24.05 3.24
C ASP A 834 4.96 23.28 3.89
N GLU A 835 4.62 22.44 4.87
CA GLU A 835 5.58 21.60 5.58
C GLU A 835 6.23 20.61 4.61
N ARG A 836 7.55 20.47 4.71
CA ARG A 836 8.31 19.50 3.92
C ARG A 836 8.54 18.26 4.74
N TYR A 837 7.91 17.17 4.33
CA TYR A 837 8.00 15.88 5.01
C TYR A 837 8.28 14.75 4.04
N ARG A 838 8.94 13.72 4.52
CA ARG A 838 9.24 12.52 3.75
C ARG A 838 8.15 11.48 3.96
N ILE A 839 7.82 10.78 2.89
CA ILE A 839 6.89 9.64 2.91
C ILE A 839 7.64 8.31 2.82
N GLY A 840 8.93 8.35 2.54
CA GLY A 840 9.81 7.19 2.49
C GLY A 840 11.27 7.61 2.39
N VAL A 841 12.12 6.73 2.87
CA VAL A 841 13.56 6.78 2.62
C VAL A 841 13.96 5.39 2.15
N VAL A 842 14.58 5.31 0.98
CA VAL A 842 15.27 4.11 0.55
C VAL A 842 16.62 4.15 1.25
N ALA A 843 16.65 3.61 2.46
CA ALA A 843 17.82 3.54 3.29
C ALA A 843 18.46 2.17 3.10
N VAL A 844 19.33 2.05 2.12
CA VAL A 844 20.16 0.87 1.85
C VAL A 844 21.62 1.33 1.97
N ALA A 845 21.90 2.00 3.11
CA ALA A 845 23.19 2.60 3.35
C ALA A 845 24.34 1.61 3.17
N ASP A 846 24.12 0.37 3.63
CA ASP A 846 25.12 -0.69 3.58
C ASP A 846 25.37 -1.21 2.15
N SER A 847 24.40 -1.08 1.23
CA SER A 847 24.53 -1.62 -0.13
C SER A 847 24.67 -0.54 -1.21
N SER A 848 23.98 0.59 -1.07
CA SER A 848 24.00 1.65 -2.09
C SER A 848 24.75 2.91 -1.70
N GLY A 849 25.12 3.04 -0.42
CA GLY A 849 25.86 4.22 0.05
C GLY A 849 25.06 5.49 0.20
N THR A 850 23.77 5.44 -0.05
CA THR A 850 22.95 6.64 -0.10
C THR A 850 21.67 6.47 0.70
N TYR A 851 21.13 7.59 1.18
CA TYR A 851 19.79 7.71 1.71
C TYR A 851 18.94 8.49 0.72
N ASN A 852 18.13 7.79 -0.07
CA ASN A 852 17.26 8.41 -1.05
C ASN A 852 15.90 8.72 -0.46
N GLN A 853 15.45 9.96 -0.59
CA GLN A 853 14.26 10.47 0.07
C GLN A 853 13.13 10.69 -0.92
N ALA A 854 11.96 10.12 -0.61
CA ALA A 854 10.71 10.43 -1.27
C ALA A 854 9.92 11.44 -0.44
N TRP A 855 9.44 12.51 -1.08
CA TRP A 855 8.78 13.63 -0.42
C TRP A 855 7.26 13.56 -0.53
N GLY A 856 6.59 13.98 0.52
CA GLY A 856 5.15 14.15 0.56
C GLY A 856 4.66 15.36 -0.23
N GLU A 857 3.34 15.44 -0.38
CA GLU A 857 2.69 16.53 -1.10
C GLU A 857 3.01 17.90 -0.46
N PRO A 858 3.45 18.89 -1.25
CA PRO A 858 3.58 20.27 -0.80
C PRO A 858 2.18 20.86 -0.56
N ARG A 859 2.11 22.19 -0.35
CA ARG A 859 0.81 22.86 -0.27
C ARG A 859 0.02 22.67 -1.57
N MET A 860 -1.11 21.97 -1.44
CA MET A 860 -2.09 21.74 -2.50
C MET A 860 -3.30 22.63 -2.26
N PHE A 861 -3.91 23.17 -3.31
CA PHE A 861 -5.15 23.91 -3.20
C PHE A 861 -5.99 23.80 -4.47
N GLY A 862 -7.29 23.97 -4.33
CA GLY A 862 -8.20 23.84 -5.45
C GLY A 862 -9.64 24.21 -5.14
N LEU A 863 -10.47 23.98 -6.15
CA LEU A 863 -11.91 24.22 -6.12
C LEU A 863 -12.64 22.94 -6.57
N ASP A 864 -13.73 22.63 -5.90
CA ASP A 864 -14.65 21.56 -6.30
C ASP A 864 -16.04 22.17 -6.48
N LEU A 865 -16.75 21.71 -7.51
CA LEU A 865 -18.15 21.98 -7.76
C LEU A 865 -18.91 20.67 -7.79
N ARG A 866 -20.01 20.58 -7.06
CA ARG A 866 -20.89 19.41 -7.05
C ARG A 866 -22.33 19.82 -7.29
N GLN A 867 -22.99 19.12 -8.21
CA GLN A 867 -24.41 19.27 -8.52
C GLN A 867 -25.12 17.93 -8.28
N LEU A 868 -26.23 17.97 -7.59
CA LEU A 868 -27.18 16.86 -7.41
C LEU A 868 -28.36 17.06 -8.36
N PHE A 869 -28.95 15.93 -8.81
CA PHE A 869 -30.10 15.93 -9.73
C PHE A 869 -31.15 14.95 -9.24
#